data_6b74fd7e5f828e6c96ef1dd65ebae47d
#
_entry.id   6b74fd7e5f828e6c96ef1dd65ebae47d
#
_cell.length_a   1.000
_cell.length_b   1.000
_cell.length_c   1.000
_cell.angle_alpha   90.00
_cell.angle_beta   90.00
_cell.angle_gamma   90.00
#
_symmetry.space_group_name_H-M   'P 1'
#
loop_
_entity.id
_entity.type
_entity.pdbx_description
1 polymer ?
#
loop_
_entity_poly.entity_id
_entity_poly.type
_entity_poly.pdbx_seq_one_letter_code
_entity_poly.pdbx_strand_id
1 'polypeptide(L)'
;PILKELLTDLGYRQVSAKGWEADDILGTLAAACAARKDDCFLATGDRDSLQLVSDTTTVLLAATVMGRSKTVTMDVDAIQEKYGIQPRQLIEVKSLMGDASDNIPGVKGIGEKTALTLVQNFGTLEGVYEHIDDKLIKPKQREHLLECREMAQLSHTLGTIRTDAPIDTAEGTYAVGEGNKAEAVRLLQELEIHSLIPRFGLDGIAPAAPEEEDGIELAEAELEALPLAPSGTYLVASRPAVMGKQGIRNVVLQPESWYAVQDCTVYPLEDADLMRLLDNADVTLEVFNAAPLYAKAMAAGGWGSSIVWDGKLAAYLLDASASKYQISELTASYRAAAAFTCADYPDAGRLADLFCKMKAEITACGEDSLYNEIEFPLAQVLADMTRTGVLVDKDGIEQFGVKLRTELEQVLTRIHMETGSASFNPNSPKQLGEMLFDTMGLPHGKKTQRGWSTDAETLESLRDYPLVEDILQYRAYQKLNSTYVEGLLKVIGEDGRIHSTFNQTEARTGRLSSDNPNLQNIPIRTELGSQLRAYFIAKPGCVLVDADYSQIELRILAHITGDEHMQQAFLNGEDIHRSTAAKIYGIPQEEVTSRLRSSAKAINFGIMYGKGAYSLSKDIGVSVKEADAFLKNYLATFPKVSGYMDKTISDARNCGYVSTLFGRRRS
;
A
#
# COMPACT_ATOMS: atom_id res chain seq x y z
N PRO A 1 -9.62 13.27 -15.46
CA PRO A 1 -9.91 14.69 -15.22
C PRO A 1 -8.74 15.37 -14.48
N ILE A 2 -8.42 14.96 -13.26
CA ILE A 2 -7.40 15.60 -12.39
C ILE A 2 -6.01 15.70 -13.03
N LEU A 3 -5.53 14.64 -13.71
CA LEU A 3 -4.23 14.69 -14.42
C LEU A 3 -4.22 15.77 -15.52
N LYS A 4 -5.34 15.95 -16.21
CA LYS A 4 -5.44 16.99 -17.25
C LYS A 4 -5.41 18.40 -16.66
N GLU A 5 -6.07 18.57 -15.51
CA GLU A 5 -6.07 19.79 -14.73
C GLU A 5 -4.64 20.12 -14.27
N LEU A 6 -3.98 19.17 -13.59
CA LEU A 6 -2.60 19.32 -13.15
C LEU A 6 -1.64 19.68 -14.28
N LEU A 7 -1.76 19.03 -15.44
CA LEU A 7 -0.92 19.36 -16.62
C LEU A 7 -1.19 20.77 -17.14
N THR A 8 -2.45 21.21 -17.12
CA THR A 8 -2.80 22.60 -17.49
C THR A 8 -2.19 23.60 -16.53
N ASP A 9 -2.28 23.34 -15.21
CA ASP A 9 -1.73 24.19 -14.17
C ASP A 9 -0.19 24.21 -14.16
N LEU A 10 0.44 23.13 -14.61
CA LEU A 10 1.88 23.09 -14.90
C LEU A 10 2.26 23.79 -16.22
N GLY A 11 1.30 24.32 -16.96
CA GLY A 11 1.52 25.03 -18.22
C GLY A 11 1.61 24.15 -19.46
N TYR A 12 1.40 22.82 -19.34
CA TYR A 12 1.42 21.90 -20.47
C TYR A 12 0.14 22.01 -21.31
N ARG A 13 0.31 22.08 -22.61
CA ARG A 13 -0.79 22.09 -23.59
C ARG A 13 -1.27 20.68 -23.86
N GLN A 14 -2.58 20.51 -23.93
CA GLN A 14 -3.21 19.23 -24.24
C GLN A 14 -3.86 19.31 -25.62
N VAL A 15 -3.70 18.26 -26.42
CA VAL A 15 -4.30 18.14 -27.72
C VAL A 15 -5.11 16.85 -27.83
N SER A 16 -6.27 16.93 -28.47
CA SER A 16 -7.11 15.78 -28.79
C SER A 16 -7.85 16.04 -30.11
N ALA A 17 -8.09 14.99 -30.88
CA ALA A 17 -8.86 15.05 -32.10
C ALA A 17 -9.93 13.94 -32.07
N LYS A 18 -11.20 14.30 -32.29
CA LYS A 18 -12.30 13.32 -32.22
C LYS A 18 -12.18 12.30 -33.36
N GLY A 19 -12.17 11.00 -32.98
CA GLY A 19 -12.07 9.90 -33.96
C GLY A 19 -10.63 9.54 -34.35
N TRP A 20 -9.63 10.09 -33.64
CA TRP A 20 -8.21 9.80 -33.82
C TRP A 20 -7.62 9.27 -32.52
N GLU A 21 -6.66 8.38 -32.63
CA GLU A 21 -5.94 7.83 -31.48
C GLU A 21 -4.79 8.77 -31.05
N ALA A 22 -4.32 8.61 -29.83
CA ALA A 22 -3.22 9.42 -29.31
C ALA A 22 -1.93 9.23 -30.14
N ASP A 23 -1.69 8.01 -30.60
CA ASP A 23 -0.50 7.69 -31.41
C ASP A 23 -0.52 8.36 -32.80
N ASP A 24 -1.69 8.51 -33.40
CA ASP A 24 -1.84 9.29 -34.65
C ASP A 24 -1.50 10.78 -34.46
N ILE A 25 -1.89 11.32 -33.27
CA ILE A 25 -1.52 12.69 -32.92
C ILE A 25 -0.01 12.81 -32.73
N LEU A 26 0.61 11.85 -32.01
CA LEU A 26 2.07 11.79 -31.85
C LEU A 26 2.78 11.65 -33.19
N GLY A 27 2.27 10.78 -34.10
CA GLY A 27 2.78 10.59 -35.43
C GLY A 27 2.69 11.85 -36.27
N THR A 28 1.58 12.59 -36.20
CA THR A 28 1.37 13.84 -36.89
C THR A 28 2.34 14.93 -36.43
N LEU A 29 2.54 15.06 -35.10
CA LEU A 29 3.50 16.01 -34.53
C LEU A 29 4.95 15.65 -34.89
N ALA A 30 5.30 14.36 -34.81
CA ALA A 30 6.63 13.88 -35.20
C ALA A 30 6.93 14.16 -36.68
N ALA A 31 5.96 13.95 -37.60
CA ALA A 31 6.09 14.26 -38.99
C ALA A 31 6.25 15.79 -39.24
N ALA A 32 5.53 16.62 -38.48
CA ALA A 32 5.67 18.08 -38.55
C ALA A 32 7.05 18.54 -38.06
N CYS A 33 7.58 17.97 -36.97
CA CYS A 33 8.93 18.24 -36.47
C CYS A 33 9.99 17.81 -37.50
N ALA A 34 9.85 16.63 -38.09
CA ALA A 34 10.76 16.16 -39.15
C ALA A 34 10.79 17.09 -40.38
N ALA A 35 9.63 17.60 -40.78
CA ALA A 35 9.54 18.56 -41.90
C ALA A 35 10.28 19.88 -41.60
N ARG A 36 10.32 20.31 -40.35
CA ARG A 36 11.06 21.52 -39.90
C ARG A 36 12.51 21.22 -39.51
N LYS A 37 12.90 19.95 -39.37
CA LYS A 37 14.17 19.48 -38.84
C LYS A 37 14.35 19.82 -37.35
N ASP A 38 13.26 19.82 -36.61
CA ASP A 38 13.25 20.00 -35.15
C ASP A 38 13.46 18.64 -34.47
N ASP A 39 14.15 18.63 -33.34
CA ASP A 39 14.26 17.44 -32.50
C ASP A 39 12.91 17.16 -31.81
N CYS A 40 12.42 15.93 -31.94
CA CYS A 40 11.17 15.46 -31.36
C CYS A 40 11.42 14.35 -30.36
N PHE A 41 10.94 14.50 -29.11
CA PHE A 41 11.00 13.48 -28.06
C PHE A 41 9.60 13.02 -27.73
N LEU A 42 9.30 11.74 -27.99
CA LEU A 42 8.01 11.13 -27.68
C LEU A 42 8.13 10.33 -26.39
N ALA A 43 7.53 10.81 -25.30
CA ALA A 43 7.49 10.09 -24.01
C ALA A 43 6.20 9.25 -23.95
N THR A 44 6.34 7.93 -23.99
CA THR A 44 5.20 7.01 -24.03
C THR A 44 5.51 5.69 -23.32
N GLY A 45 4.47 4.97 -22.88
CA GLY A 45 4.54 3.56 -22.46
C GLY A 45 4.30 2.58 -23.59
N ASP A 46 3.82 3.08 -24.75
CA ASP A 46 3.44 2.26 -25.89
C ASP A 46 4.64 2.00 -26.82
N ARG A 47 4.83 0.74 -27.17
CA ARG A 47 5.90 0.30 -28.07
C ARG A 47 5.59 0.57 -29.54
N ASP A 48 4.34 0.78 -29.88
CA ASP A 48 3.93 1.06 -31.25
C ASP A 48 4.50 2.37 -31.75
N SER A 49 4.66 3.36 -30.87
CA SER A 49 5.32 4.62 -31.17
C SER A 49 6.79 4.46 -31.60
N LEU A 50 7.43 3.29 -31.41
CA LEU A 50 8.80 3.02 -31.88
C LEU A 50 8.91 3.07 -33.42
N GLN A 51 7.81 2.85 -34.16
CA GLN A 51 7.77 3.01 -35.62
C GLN A 51 8.00 4.47 -36.08
N LEU A 52 7.79 5.45 -35.15
CA LEU A 52 7.94 6.88 -35.41
C LEU A 52 9.39 7.37 -35.27
N VAL A 53 10.29 6.53 -34.74
CA VAL A 53 11.70 6.89 -34.55
C VAL A 53 12.35 7.19 -35.90
N SER A 54 13.12 8.29 -35.94
CA SER A 54 13.82 8.77 -37.11
C SER A 54 15.06 9.55 -36.69
N ASP A 55 15.76 10.15 -37.66
CA ASP A 55 16.92 11.01 -37.39
C ASP A 55 16.56 12.24 -36.53
N THR A 56 15.30 12.64 -36.49
CA THR A 56 14.78 13.80 -35.73
C THR A 56 13.86 13.37 -34.57
N THR A 57 13.41 12.13 -34.52
CA THR A 57 12.45 11.67 -33.54
C THR A 57 13.04 10.56 -32.67
N THR A 58 13.09 10.79 -31.36
CA THR A 58 13.52 9.82 -30.33
C THR A 58 12.36 9.46 -29.43
N VAL A 59 12.16 8.17 -29.14
CA VAL A 59 11.14 7.71 -28.20
C VAL A 59 11.75 7.48 -26.82
N LEU A 60 11.16 8.11 -25.81
CA LEU A 60 11.44 7.91 -24.38
C LEU A 60 10.43 6.89 -23.83
N LEU A 61 10.77 5.60 -23.94
CA LEU A 61 9.88 4.52 -23.59
C LEU A 61 9.85 4.28 -22.07
N ALA A 62 8.69 4.41 -21.47
CA ALA A 62 8.48 4.03 -20.09
C ALA A 62 8.45 2.49 -19.96
N ALA A 63 9.40 1.91 -19.26
CA ALA A 63 9.49 0.47 -19.05
C ALA A 63 9.59 0.14 -17.55
N THR A 64 8.97 -0.95 -17.13
CA THR A 64 9.15 -1.46 -15.79
C THR A 64 10.24 -2.53 -15.79
N VAL A 65 11.39 -2.18 -15.22
CA VAL A 65 12.53 -3.10 -15.07
C VAL A 65 12.69 -3.46 -13.60
N MET A 66 12.54 -4.74 -13.27
CA MET A 66 12.63 -5.25 -11.89
C MET A 66 11.71 -4.51 -10.89
N GLY A 67 10.47 -4.21 -11.30
CA GLY A 67 9.49 -3.54 -10.43
C GLY A 67 9.73 -2.03 -10.26
N ARG A 68 10.67 -1.42 -11.00
CA ARG A 68 10.91 0.02 -11.01
C ARG A 68 10.64 0.60 -12.37
N SER A 69 9.96 1.72 -12.40
CA SER A 69 9.78 2.50 -13.63
C SER A 69 11.13 3.05 -14.09
N LYS A 70 11.50 2.80 -15.33
CA LYS A 70 12.72 3.29 -15.96
C LYS A 70 12.37 3.83 -17.35
N THR A 71 12.89 4.99 -17.69
CA THR A 71 12.82 5.51 -19.07
C THR A 71 13.98 4.91 -19.88
N VAL A 72 13.65 4.34 -21.03
CA VAL A 72 14.63 3.81 -21.99
C VAL A 72 14.58 4.68 -23.23
N THR A 73 15.70 5.25 -23.60
CA THR A 73 15.83 6.04 -24.84
C THR A 73 15.93 5.10 -26.03
N MET A 74 15.08 5.30 -27.02
CA MET A 74 15.00 4.50 -28.24
C MET A 74 15.16 5.44 -29.44
N ASP A 75 16.34 5.46 -29.99
CA ASP A 75 16.72 6.08 -31.27
C ASP A 75 16.91 5.01 -32.35
N VAL A 76 17.34 5.42 -33.54
CA VAL A 76 17.55 4.52 -34.69
C VAL A 76 18.58 3.45 -34.36
N ASP A 77 19.67 3.82 -33.67
CA ASP A 77 20.77 2.89 -33.32
C ASP A 77 20.30 1.87 -32.26
N ALA A 78 19.56 2.32 -31.26
CA ALA A 78 19.00 1.44 -30.23
C ALA A 78 18.00 0.42 -30.80
N ILE A 79 17.19 0.81 -31.79
CA ILE A 79 16.28 -0.10 -32.49
C ILE A 79 17.07 -1.10 -33.33
N GLN A 80 18.08 -0.63 -34.06
CA GLN A 80 18.94 -1.49 -34.86
C GLN A 80 19.71 -2.49 -33.98
N GLU A 81 20.25 -2.05 -32.85
CA GLU A 81 20.95 -2.94 -31.90
C GLU A 81 20.02 -3.99 -31.31
N LYS A 82 18.81 -3.59 -30.94
CA LYS A 82 17.88 -4.45 -30.24
C LYS A 82 17.12 -5.43 -31.13
N TYR A 83 16.68 -4.97 -32.31
CA TYR A 83 15.79 -5.72 -33.19
C TYR A 83 16.44 -6.11 -34.53
N GLY A 84 17.57 -5.50 -34.89
CA GLY A 84 18.25 -5.74 -36.17
C GLY A 84 17.48 -5.26 -37.40
N ILE A 85 16.61 -4.26 -37.23
CA ILE A 85 15.76 -3.69 -38.31
C ILE A 85 15.66 -2.17 -38.18
N GLN A 86 15.20 -1.52 -39.22
CA GLN A 86 14.87 -0.08 -39.19
C GLN A 86 13.56 0.20 -38.44
N PRO A 87 13.40 1.38 -37.82
CA PRO A 87 12.20 1.71 -37.04
C PRO A 87 10.88 1.43 -37.74
N ARG A 88 10.74 1.85 -38.99
CA ARG A 88 9.53 1.62 -39.80
C ARG A 88 9.21 0.14 -40.04
N GLN A 89 10.21 -0.74 -39.99
CA GLN A 89 10.01 -2.17 -40.19
C GLN A 89 9.34 -2.85 -38.98
N LEU A 90 9.18 -2.15 -37.85
CA LEU A 90 8.38 -2.66 -36.72
C LEU A 90 6.91 -2.86 -37.07
N ILE A 91 6.38 -2.07 -38.01
CA ILE A 91 5.03 -2.27 -38.56
C ILE A 91 4.92 -3.63 -39.26
N GLU A 92 5.94 -3.99 -40.03
CA GLU A 92 5.99 -5.27 -40.78
C GLU A 92 6.03 -6.46 -39.80
N VAL A 93 6.79 -6.33 -38.73
CA VAL A 93 6.86 -7.33 -37.66
C VAL A 93 5.49 -7.49 -36.99
N LYS A 94 4.83 -6.38 -36.63
CA LYS A 94 3.51 -6.36 -36.00
C LYS A 94 2.45 -6.96 -36.94
N SER A 95 2.55 -6.69 -38.23
CA SER A 95 1.64 -7.22 -39.25
C SER A 95 1.68 -8.75 -39.35
N LEU A 96 2.86 -9.34 -39.15
CA LEU A 96 3.06 -10.79 -39.17
C LEU A 96 2.70 -11.46 -37.84
N MET A 97 3.13 -10.89 -36.71
CA MET A 97 2.91 -11.55 -35.40
C MET A 97 1.54 -11.26 -34.79
N GLY A 98 0.88 -10.16 -35.20
CA GLY A 98 -0.31 -9.63 -34.56
C GLY A 98 -0.02 -8.97 -33.21
N ASP A 99 -1.05 -8.44 -32.59
CA ASP A 99 -1.04 -7.90 -31.24
C ASP A 99 -2.34 -8.21 -30.51
N ALA A 100 -2.26 -9.01 -29.45
CA ALA A 100 -3.44 -9.43 -28.69
C ALA A 100 -3.99 -8.29 -27.81
N SER A 101 -3.17 -7.28 -27.43
CA SER A 101 -3.60 -6.14 -26.63
C SER A 101 -4.52 -5.22 -27.43
N ASP A 102 -4.23 -5.04 -28.71
CA ASP A 102 -4.97 -4.15 -29.64
C ASP A 102 -5.94 -4.95 -30.54
N ASN A 103 -6.08 -6.24 -30.28
CA ASN A 103 -6.91 -7.13 -31.08
C ASN A 103 -6.50 -7.18 -32.57
N ILE A 104 -5.21 -7.02 -32.85
CA ILE A 104 -4.63 -7.14 -34.20
C ILE A 104 -4.32 -8.61 -34.47
N PRO A 105 -4.93 -9.24 -35.52
CA PRO A 105 -4.93 -10.69 -35.65
C PRO A 105 -3.59 -11.30 -36.07
N GLY A 106 -2.81 -10.66 -36.93
CA GLY A 106 -1.56 -11.20 -37.46
C GLY A 106 -1.72 -12.49 -38.27
N VAL A 107 -0.63 -13.26 -38.39
CA VAL A 107 -0.58 -14.57 -39.05
C VAL A 107 -0.49 -15.68 -38.00
N LYS A 108 -1.43 -16.59 -38.03
CA LYS A 108 -1.51 -17.71 -37.08
C LYS A 108 -0.20 -18.50 -37.01
N GLY A 109 0.37 -18.63 -35.81
CA GLY A 109 1.59 -19.40 -35.56
C GLY A 109 2.90 -18.72 -35.93
N ILE A 110 2.87 -17.43 -36.27
CA ILE A 110 4.05 -16.57 -36.41
C ILE A 110 4.13 -15.68 -35.17
N GLY A 111 5.12 -15.92 -34.31
CA GLY A 111 5.42 -15.08 -33.16
C GLY A 111 6.57 -14.12 -33.44
N GLU A 112 6.86 -13.23 -32.49
CA GLU A 112 7.84 -12.12 -32.62
C GLU A 112 9.18 -12.56 -33.20
N LYS A 113 9.78 -13.63 -32.69
CA LYS A 113 11.09 -14.12 -33.16
C LYS A 113 11.07 -14.53 -34.65
N THR A 114 9.99 -15.17 -35.10
CA THR A 114 9.84 -15.57 -36.49
C THR A 114 9.57 -14.35 -37.38
N ALA A 115 8.68 -13.46 -36.95
CA ALA A 115 8.38 -12.23 -37.67
C ALA A 115 9.63 -11.37 -37.86
N LEU A 116 10.43 -11.16 -36.80
CA LEU A 116 11.71 -10.46 -36.87
C LEU A 116 12.65 -11.11 -37.89
N THR A 117 12.82 -12.45 -37.84
CA THR A 117 13.69 -13.16 -38.79
C THR A 117 13.24 -12.94 -40.23
N LEU A 118 11.93 -12.98 -40.50
CA LEU A 118 11.40 -12.77 -41.83
C LEU A 118 11.64 -11.33 -42.32
N VAL A 119 11.36 -10.33 -41.47
CA VAL A 119 11.54 -8.92 -41.82
C VAL A 119 13.03 -8.57 -41.97
N GLN A 120 13.92 -9.11 -41.16
CA GLN A 120 15.36 -8.93 -41.29
C GLN A 120 15.90 -9.43 -42.66
N ASN A 121 15.30 -10.49 -43.21
CA ASN A 121 15.77 -11.08 -44.48
C ASN A 121 15.02 -10.55 -45.72
N PHE A 122 13.74 -10.25 -45.59
CA PHE A 122 12.90 -9.86 -46.74
C PHE A 122 12.42 -8.41 -46.71
N GLY A 123 12.69 -7.68 -45.63
CA GLY A 123 12.49 -6.22 -45.51
C GLY A 123 11.08 -5.80 -45.18
N THR A 124 10.08 -6.22 -45.96
CA THR A 124 8.68 -5.80 -45.85
C THR A 124 7.72 -7.01 -45.85
N LEU A 125 6.47 -6.76 -45.50
CA LEU A 125 5.39 -7.76 -45.60
C LEU A 125 5.25 -8.27 -47.04
N GLU A 126 5.25 -7.38 -48.00
CA GLU A 126 5.24 -7.71 -49.45
C GLU A 126 6.46 -8.56 -49.80
N GLY A 127 7.66 -8.16 -49.36
CA GLY A 127 8.89 -8.92 -49.59
C GLY A 127 8.85 -10.33 -49.06
N VAL A 128 8.21 -10.58 -47.89
CA VAL A 128 7.98 -11.93 -47.37
C VAL A 128 7.08 -12.73 -48.31
N TYR A 129 6.03 -12.14 -48.88
CA TYR A 129 5.12 -12.83 -49.84
C TYR A 129 5.75 -13.01 -51.21
N GLU A 130 6.63 -12.11 -51.68
CA GLU A 130 7.39 -12.27 -52.92
C GLU A 130 8.39 -13.44 -52.82
N HIS A 131 8.92 -13.69 -51.62
CA HIS A 131 9.89 -14.76 -51.35
C HIS A 131 9.26 -15.94 -50.60
N ILE A 132 7.96 -16.16 -50.77
CA ILE A 132 7.19 -17.17 -50.01
C ILE A 132 7.74 -18.59 -50.17
N ASP A 133 8.44 -18.89 -51.25
CA ASP A 133 9.06 -20.17 -51.58
C ASP A 133 10.52 -20.29 -51.05
N ASP A 134 11.05 -19.29 -50.37
CA ASP A 134 12.38 -19.33 -49.83
C ASP A 134 12.55 -20.40 -48.74
N LYS A 135 13.76 -20.97 -48.66
CA LYS A 135 14.10 -22.03 -47.70
C LYS A 135 14.05 -21.59 -46.24
N LEU A 136 14.11 -20.29 -45.97
CA LEU A 136 13.95 -19.74 -44.62
C LEU A 136 12.51 -19.89 -44.11
N ILE A 137 11.52 -19.97 -45.02
CA ILE A 137 10.12 -20.10 -44.67
C ILE A 137 9.76 -21.62 -44.64
N LYS A 138 9.56 -22.11 -43.43
CA LYS A 138 9.20 -23.53 -43.25
C LYS A 138 7.85 -23.87 -43.90
N PRO A 139 7.61 -25.12 -44.37
CA PRO A 139 6.36 -25.48 -45.06
C PRO A 139 5.09 -25.08 -44.34
N LYS A 140 5.02 -25.32 -43.02
CA LYS A 140 3.87 -24.95 -42.20
C LYS A 140 3.70 -23.43 -42.01
N GLN A 141 4.80 -22.68 -41.96
CA GLN A 141 4.74 -21.19 -41.92
C GLN A 141 4.23 -20.64 -43.25
N ARG A 142 4.67 -21.24 -44.38
CA ARG A 142 4.18 -20.89 -45.72
C ARG A 142 2.69 -21.05 -45.84
N GLU A 143 2.19 -22.21 -45.40
CA GLU A 143 0.74 -22.52 -45.40
C GLU A 143 -0.03 -21.43 -44.64
N HIS A 144 0.38 -21.12 -43.41
CA HIS A 144 -0.28 -20.10 -42.61
C HIS A 144 -0.15 -18.66 -43.21
N LEU A 145 1.00 -18.32 -43.80
CA LEU A 145 1.16 -17.05 -44.47
C LEU A 145 0.19 -16.90 -45.65
N LEU A 146 0.05 -17.93 -46.48
CA LEU A 146 -0.88 -17.93 -47.63
C LEU A 146 -2.35 -17.87 -47.18
N GLU A 147 -2.72 -18.64 -46.12
CA GLU A 147 -4.08 -18.63 -45.60
C GLU A 147 -4.46 -17.30 -44.93
N CYS A 148 -3.50 -16.64 -44.28
CA CYS A 148 -3.76 -15.42 -43.50
C CYS A 148 -3.31 -14.12 -44.22
N ARG A 149 -3.10 -14.16 -45.56
CA ARG A 149 -2.58 -13.03 -46.30
C ARG A 149 -3.41 -11.73 -46.12
N GLU A 150 -4.73 -11.85 -46.27
CA GLU A 150 -5.63 -10.69 -46.09
C GLU A 150 -5.60 -10.18 -44.65
N MET A 151 -5.46 -11.10 -43.68
CA MET A 151 -5.38 -10.77 -42.25
C MET A 151 -4.08 -10.04 -41.94
N ALA A 152 -2.96 -10.44 -42.54
CA ALA A 152 -1.68 -9.74 -42.39
C ALA A 152 -1.72 -8.32 -42.96
N GLN A 153 -2.37 -8.14 -44.13
CA GLN A 153 -2.58 -6.82 -44.73
C GLN A 153 -3.49 -5.93 -43.88
N LEU A 154 -4.57 -6.49 -43.33
CA LEU A 154 -5.41 -5.78 -42.36
C LEU A 154 -4.61 -5.35 -41.13
N SER A 155 -3.81 -6.28 -40.57
CA SER A 155 -2.94 -6.01 -39.42
C SER A 155 -1.91 -4.91 -39.73
N HIS A 156 -1.36 -4.88 -40.95
CA HIS A 156 -0.47 -3.80 -41.38
C HIS A 156 -1.19 -2.46 -41.42
N THR A 157 -2.41 -2.42 -41.94
CA THR A 157 -3.21 -1.19 -42.00
C THR A 157 -3.56 -0.69 -40.59
N LEU A 158 -3.98 -1.60 -39.68
CA LEU A 158 -4.35 -1.26 -38.32
C LEU A 158 -3.16 -0.89 -37.43
N GLY A 159 -2.00 -1.50 -37.66
CA GLY A 159 -0.78 -1.23 -36.89
C GLY A 159 0.01 0.00 -37.35
N THR A 160 -0.38 0.60 -38.46
CA THR A 160 0.32 1.79 -39.02
C THR A 160 -0.23 3.05 -38.40
N ILE A 161 0.62 3.78 -37.67
CA ILE A 161 0.28 5.09 -37.10
C ILE A 161 0.13 6.12 -38.25
N ARG A 162 -0.98 6.84 -38.25
CA ARG A 162 -1.27 7.89 -39.21
C ARG A 162 -0.57 9.19 -38.82
N THR A 163 -0.23 10.01 -39.82
CA THR A 163 0.51 11.27 -39.63
C THR A 163 -0.24 12.49 -40.18
N ASP A 164 -1.55 12.35 -40.35
CA ASP A 164 -2.43 13.34 -40.94
C ASP A 164 -3.63 13.72 -40.05
N ALA A 165 -3.48 13.60 -38.73
CA ALA A 165 -4.51 14.01 -37.78
C ALA A 165 -4.83 15.51 -37.92
N PRO A 166 -6.12 15.92 -37.85
CA PRO A 166 -6.53 17.30 -38.05
C PRO A 166 -6.27 18.17 -36.82
N ILE A 167 -5.00 18.38 -36.50
CA ILE A 167 -4.51 19.20 -35.41
C ILE A 167 -3.66 20.35 -35.92
N ASP A 168 -3.52 21.40 -35.11
CA ASP A 168 -2.59 22.48 -35.44
C ASP A 168 -1.15 21.99 -35.23
N THR A 169 -0.32 22.12 -36.23
CA THR A 169 1.09 21.72 -36.22
C THR A 169 2.04 22.91 -36.35
N ALA A 170 1.53 24.16 -36.24
CA ALA A 170 2.37 25.34 -36.30
C ALA A 170 3.38 25.39 -35.16
N GLU A 171 4.54 25.94 -35.41
CA GLU A 171 5.58 26.12 -34.42
C GLU A 171 5.07 26.95 -33.22
N GLY A 172 5.35 26.50 -31.99
CA GLY A 172 4.95 27.19 -30.77
C GLY A 172 3.50 26.98 -30.32
N THR A 173 2.63 26.35 -31.14
CA THR A 173 1.22 26.09 -30.77
C THR A 173 1.09 25.39 -29.41
N TYR A 174 1.98 24.44 -29.12
CA TYR A 174 1.99 23.67 -27.86
C TYR A 174 3.12 24.08 -26.95
N ALA A 175 3.62 25.32 -27.06
CA ALA A 175 4.63 25.83 -26.13
C ALA A 175 4.14 25.75 -24.68
N VAL A 176 5.01 25.34 -23.78
CA VAL A 176 4.73 25.29 -22.33
C VAL A 176 4.52 26.71 -21.84
N GLY A 177 3.35 26.99 -21.26
CA GLY A 177 3.00 28.29 -20.69
C GLY A 177 3.44 28.43 -19.24
N GLU A 178 3.13 29.55 -18.62
CA GLU A 178 3.43 29.78 -17.19
C GLU A 178 2.58 28.90 -16.26
N GLY A 179 1.37 28.53 -16.69
CA GLY A 179 0.42 27.77 -15.91
C GLY A 179 -0.06 28.49 -14.64
N ASN A 180 -0.75 27.77 -13.76
CA ASN A 180 -1.10 28.20 -12.42
C ASN A 180 -0.34 27.37 -11.39
N LYS A 181 0.89 27.75 -11.12
CA LYS A 181 1.80 26.99 -10.24
C LYS A 181 1.26 26.81 -8.81
N ALA A 182 0.50 27.78 -8.30
CA ALA A 182 -0.10 27.68 -6.96
C ALA A 182 -1.19 26.59 -6.93
N GLU A 183 -1.99 26.49 -8.00
CA GLU A 183 -3.00 25.44 -8.15
C GLU A 183 -2.36 24.06 -8.38
N ALA A 184 -1.28 24.00 -9.16
CA ALA A 184 -0.51 22.78 -9.31
C ALA A 184 0.05 22.26 -7.96
N VAL A 185 0.55 23.16 -7.10
CA VAL A 185 1.00 22.79 -5.75
C VAL A 185 -0.17 22.27 -4.93
N ARG A 186 -1.32 22.94 -4.95
CA ARG A 186 -2.53 22.52 -4.25
C ARG A 186 -2.96 21.11 -4.69
N LEU A 187 -3.07 20.87 -5.98
CA LEU A 187 -3.45 19.55 -6.53
C LEU A 187 -2.43 18.46 -6.16
N LEU A 188 -1.13 18.75 -6.21
CA LEU A 188 -0.09 17.78 -5.84
C LEU A 188 -0.13 17.44 -4.35
N GLN A 189 -0.48 18.39 -3.50
CA GLN A 189 -0.69 18.17 -2.06
C GLN A 189 -1.96 17.35 -1.81
N GLU A 190 -3.07 17.70 -2.47
CA GLU A 190 -4.34 16.98 -2.40
C GLU A 190 -4.21 15.51 -2.84
N LEU A 191 -3.38 15.24 -3.85
CA LEU A 191 -3.07 13.89 -4.32
C LEU A 191 -1.96 13.19 -3.52
N GLU A 192 -1.44 13.81 -2.46
CA GLU A 192 -0.31 13.30 -1.64
C GLU A 192 0.98 13.02 -2.45
N ILE A 193 1.16 13.66 -3.61
CA ILE A 193 2.33 13.47 -4.47
C ILE A 193 3.40 14.53 -4.19
N HIS A 194 3.72 14.74 -2.93
CA HIS A 194 4.69 15.77 -2.48
C HIS A 194 6.08 15.65 -3.13
N SER A 195 6.47 14.44 -3.54
CA SER A 195 7.77 14.21 -4.20
C SER A 195 7.90 14.87 -5.57
N LEU A 196 6.81 15.27 -6.21
CA LEU A 196 6.81 15.96 -7.49
C LEU A 196 6.96 17.47 -7.35
N ILE A 197 6.63 18.07 -6.20
CA ILE A 197 6.74 19.52 -5.99
C ILE A 197 8.17 20.02 -6.29
N PRO A 198 9.25 19.48 -5.68
CA PRO A 198 10.61 19.90 -6.00
C PRO A 198 11.03 19.51 -7.43
N ARG A 199 10.48 18.43 -7.98
CA ARG A 199 10.84 17.98 -9.34
C ARG A 199 10.31 18.91 -10.43
N PHE A 200 9.19 19.60 -10.18
CA PHE A 200 8.65 20.62 -11.08
C PHE A 200 9.12 22.04 -10.76
N GLY A 201 10.05 22.20 -9.79
CA GLY A 201 10.56 23.50 -9.39
C GLY A 201 9.50 24.38 -8.73
N LEU A 202 8.58 23.76 -7.98
CA LEU A 202 7.48 24.42 -7.28
C LEU A 202 7.81 24.68 -5.80
N ASP A 203 9.05 24.46 -5.37
CA ASP A 203 9.49 24.69 -4.01
C ASP A 203 9.30 26.16 -3.61
N GLY A 204 8.71 26.39 -2.43
CA GLY A 204 8.46 27.72 -1.89
C GLY A 204 7.26 28.46 -2.50
N ILE A 205 6.54 27.80 -3.43
CA ILE A 205 5.26 28.34 -3.92
C ILE A 205 4.17 27.90 -2.93
N ALA A 206 3.46 28.89 -2.37
CA ALA A 206 2.29 28.60 -1.56
C ALA A 206 1.20 27.96 -2.44
N PRO A 207 0.49 26.92 -1.96
CA PRO A 207 -0.66 26.39 -2.67
C PRO A 207 -1.69 27.49 -2.88
N ALA A 208 -2.46 27.41 -3.99
CA ALA A 208 -3.59 28.31 -4.18
C ALA A 208 -4.50 28.21 -2.95
N ALA A 209 -4.84 29.33 -2.38
CA ALA A 209 -5.90 29.38 -1.40
C ALA A 209 -7.17 28.80 -2.03
N PRO A 210 -7.98 28.01 -1.33
CA PRO A 210 -9.31 27.64 -1.83
C PRO A 210 -9.98 28.92 -2.32
N GLU A 211 -10.66 28.84 -3.47
CA GLU A 211 -11.42 30.01 -3.96
C GLU A 211 -12.28 30.49 -2.81
N GLU A 212 -11.92 31.63 -2.22
CA GLU A 212 -12.75 32.31 -1.24
C GLU A 212 -14.02 32.68 -1.97
N GLU A 213 -15.13 32.08 -1.58
CA GLU A 213 -16.42 32.56 -2.00
C GLU A 213 -16.51 34.03 -1.62
N ASP A 214 -16.50 34.89 -2.64
CA ASP A 214 -16.77 36.34 -2.60
C ASP A 214 -16.16 37.08 -1.39
N GLY A 215 -14.94 37.60 -1.54
CA GLY A 215 -14.45 38.88 -0.94
C GLY A 215 -14.90 39.26 0.47
N ILE A 216 -15.25 38.31 1.35
CA ILE A 216 -15.55 38.58 2.75
C ILE A 216 -14.22 38.69 3.48
N GLU A 217 -13.88 39.91 3.90
CA GLU A 217 -12.75 40.14 4.79
C GLU A 217 -13.06 39.48 6.13
N LEU A 218 -12.39 38.31 6.41
CA LEU A 218 -12.60 37.58 7.66
C LEU A 218 -11.95 38.36 8.81
N ALA A 219 -12.68 38.49 9.91
CA ALA A 219 -12.15 39.07 11.13
C ALA A 219 -11.02 38.18 11.71
N GLU A 220 -9.98 38.81 12.27
CA GLU A 220 -9.00 38.08 13.05
C GLU A 220 -9.60 37.69 14.41
N ALA A 221 -9.35 36.44 14.83
CA ALA A 221 -9.86 35.95 16.11
C ALA A 221 -9.21 36.64 17.30
N GLU A 222 -9.97 36.84 18.34
CA GLU A 222 -9.46 37.23 19.63
C GLU A 222 -8.80 36.04 20.33
N LEU A 223 -7.58 36.24 20.86
CA LEU A 223 -6.91 35.26 21.70
C LEU A 223 -7.20 35.61 23.15
N GLU A 224 -7.93 34.75 23.82
CA GLU A 224 -8.30 34.93 25.22
C GLU A 224 -7.85 33.78 26.12
N ALA A 225 -7.73 34.06 27.41
CA ALA A 225 -7.55 33.00 28.40
C ALA A 225 -8.87 32.28 28.64
N LEU A 226 -8.80 30.94 28.80
CA LEU A 226 -9.99 30.13 29.10
C LEU A 226 -10.72 30.70 30.34
N PRO A 227 -12.04 30.90 30.31
CA PRO A 227 -12.83 31.36 31.45
C PRO A 227 -12.60 30.51 32.71
N LEU A 228 -12.68 31.09 33.88
CA LEU A 228 -12.56 30.35 35.15
C LEU A 228 -13.63 29.27 35.31
N ALA A 229 -14.82 29.52 34.77
CA ALA A 229 -15.93 28.55 34.70
C ALA A 229 -16.34 28.37 33.24
N PRO A 230 -15.63 27.50 32.48
CA PRO A 230 -15.97 27.26 31.08
C PRO A 230 -17.32 26.54 30.96
N SER A 231 -18.11 26.91 29.94
CA SER A 231 -19.40 26.30 29.64
C SER A 231 -19.68 26.32 28.15
N GLY A 232 -20.55 25.44 27.68
CA GLY A 232 -20.94 25.35 26.27
C GLY A 232 -20.07 24.39 25.47
N THR A 233 -20.12 24.50 24.14
CA THR A 233 -19.39 23.62 23.22
C THR A 233 -18.06 24.27 22.80
N TYR A 234 -16.98 23.52 22.95
CA TYR A 234 -15.64 23.90 22.49
C TYR A 234 -15.15 22.90 21.44
N LEU A 235 -14.52 23.41 20.39
CA LEU A 235 -13.75 22.62 19.45
C LEU A 235 -12.30 22.60 19.91
N VAL A 236 -11.73 21.42 20.16
CA VAL A 236 -10.39 21.29 20.71
C VAL A 236 -9.46 20.57 19.74
N ALA A 237 -8.33 21.18 19.48
CA ALA A 237 -7.29 20.60 18.63
C ALA A 237 -5.89 20.92 19.13
N SER A 238 -4.88 20.21 18.60
CA SER A 238 -3.49 20.54 18.85
C SER A 238 -2.79 21.06 17.60
N ARG A 239 -1.89 22.01 17.78
CA ARG A 239 -0.89 22.38 16.81
C ARG A 239 0.32 21.46 17.02
N PRO A 240 0.72 20.64 16.00
CA PRO A 240 1.83 19.73 16.14
C PRO A 240 3.14 20.43 16.50
N ALA A 241 4.04 19.72 17.19
CA ALA A 241 5.38 20.21 17.47
C ALA A 241 6.16 20.47 16.18
N VAL A 242 6.80 21.63 16.09
CA VAL A 242 7.68 21.97 14.97
C VAL A 242 9.07 21.39 15.24
N MET A 243 9.51 20.50 14.36
CA MET A 243 10.82 19.85 14.46
C MET A 243 11.82 20.53 13.53
N GLY A 244 13.03 20.79 14.02
CA GLY A 244 14.15 21.30 13.23
C GLY A 244 15.37 20.39 13.34
N LYS A 245 16.39 20.68 12.56
CA LYS A 245 17.67 19.97 12.61
C LYS A 245 18.76 20.88 13.16
N GLN A 246 19.44 20.41 14.20
CA GLN A 246 20.68 21.02 14.68
C GLN A 246 21.82 20.01 14.49
N GLY A 247 22.51 20.10 13.35
CA GLY A 247 23.46 19.09 12.90
C GLY A 247 22.76 17.78 12.55
N ILE A 248 23.14 16.67 13.21
CA ILE A 248 22.57 15.32 12.99
C ILE A 248 21.32 15.07 13.88
N ARG A 249 21.06 15.93 14.86
CA ARG A 249 19.97 15.72 15.84
C ARG A 249 18.72 16.49 15.44
N ASN A 250 17.57 15.83 15.58
CA ASN A 250 16.27 16.51 15.53
C ASN A 250 16.08 17.28 16.85
N VAL A 251 15.66 18.52 16.76
CA VAL A 251 15.40 19.40 17.89
C VAL A 251 13.97 19.92 17.77
N VAL A 252 13.24 19.94 18.87
CA VAL A 252 11.92 20.57 18.94
C VAL A 252 12.13 22.08 18.94
N LEU A 253 11.70 22.75 17.88
CA LEU A 253 11.75 24.22 17.77
C LEU A 253 10.55 24.87 18.46
N GLN A 254 9.36 24.24 18.32
CA GLN A 254 8.14 24.61 19.01
C GLN A 254 7.49 23.33 19.54
N PRO A 255 7.14 23.26 20.82
CA PRO A 255 6.41 22.11 21.37
C PRO A 255 4.98 22.04 20.82
N GLU A 256 4.37 20.87 20.92
CA GLU A 256 2.94 20.73 20.69
C GLU A 256 2.17 21.64 21.63
N SER A 257 1.18 22.35 21.11
CA SER A 257 0.31 23.22 21.89
C SER A 257 -1.14 22.94 21.59
N TRP A 258 -1.97 22.97 22.63
CA TRP A 258 -3.40 22.77 22.55
C TRP A 258 -4.13 24.10 22.50
N TYR A 259 -5.28 24.11 21.83
CA TYR A 259 -6.17 25.25 21.80
C TYR A 259 -7.63 24.79 21.74
N ALA A 260 -8.52 25.62 22.25
CA ALA A 260 -9.96 25.46 22.09
C ALA A 260 -10.52 26.63 21.28
N VAL A 261 -11.61 26.38 20.60
CA VAL A 261 -12.37 27.37 19.84
C VAL A 261 -13.81 27.36 20.33
N GLN A 262 -14.34 28.51 20.66
CA GLN A 262 -15.76 28.73 20.90
C GLN A 262 -16.17 30.00 20.17
N ASP A 263 -17.17 29.89 19.31
CA ASP A 263 -17.57 30.95 18.39
C ASP A 263 -16.36 31.43 17.53
N CYS A 264 -15.99 32.70 17.62
CA CYS A 264 -14.82 33.28 16.92
C CYS A 264 -13.64 33.54 17.84
N THR A 265 -13.61 33.00 19.04
CA THR A 265 -12.54 33.19 20.04
C THR A 265 -11.69 31.93 20.12
N VAL A 266 -10.37 32.10 20.15
CA VAL A 266 -9.39 31.04 20.33
C VAL A 266 -8.78 31.11 21.71
N TYR A 267 -8.79 30.02 22.43
CA TYR A 267 -8.24 29.87 23.78
C TYR A 267 -6.99 28.96 23.70
N PRO A 268 -5.75 29.51 23.75
CA PRO A 268 -4.56 28.71 23.98
C PRO A 268 -4.69 27.96 25.31
N LEU A 269 -4.41 26.66 25.33
CA LEU A 269 -4.63 25.81 26.49
C LEU A 269 -3.33 25.27 27.06
N GLU A 270 -3.15 25.44 28.36
CA GLU A 270 -2.18 24.69 29.16
C GLU A 270 -2.84 23.43 29.75
N ASP A 271 -2.05 22.53 30.36
CA ASP A 271 -2.57 21.32 30.98
C ASP A 271 -3.65 21.59 32.05
N ALA A 272 -3.50 22.68 32.81
CA ALA A 272 -4.50 23.08 33.81
C ALA A 272 -5.85 23.49 33.16
N ASP A 273 -5.79 24.11 31.98
CA ASP A 273 -6.97 24.52 31.23
C ASP A 273 -7.70 23.28 30.65
N LEU A 274 -6.93 22.34 30.08
CA LEU A 274 -7.48 21.07 29.63
C LEU A 274 -8.21 20.33 30.73
N MET A 275 -7.64 20.28 31.95
CA MET A 275 -8.30 19.64 33.10
C MET A 275 -9.62 20.30 33.50
N ARG A 276 -9.77 21.63 33.29
CA ARG A 276 -11.04 22.34 33.54
C ARG A 276 -12.12 22.04 32.50
N LEU A 277 -11.72 21.54 31.33
CA LEU A 277 -12.65 21.19 30.26
C LEU A 277 -13.06 19.70 30.28
N LEU A 278 -12.13 18.79 30.52
CA LEU A 278 -12.26 17.36 30.20
C LEU A 278 -13.36 16.61 30.96
N ASP A 279 -13.66 16.98 32.22
CA ASP A 279 -14.69 16.34 33.04
C ASP A 279 -15.69 17.36 33.63
N ASN A 280 -15.90 18.48 32.93
CA ASN A 280 -16.84 19.52 33.31
C ASN A 280 -18.22 19.21 32.72
N ALA A 281 -19.24 19.08 33.57
CA ALA A 281 -20.60 18.76 33.14
C ALA A 281 -21.30 19.87 32.31
N ASP A 282 -20.81 21.12 32.43
CA ASP A 282 -21.34 22.27 31.68
C ASP A 282 -20.65 22.47 30.32
N VAL A 283 -19.71 21.58 29.97
CA VAL A 283 -18.88 21.65 28.76
C VAL A 283 -19.12 20.44 27.86
N THR A 284 -19.19 20.70 26.57
CA THR A 284 -19.17 19.68 25.50
C THR A 284 -17.94 19.89 24.63
N LEU A 285 -17.16 18.85 24.43
CA LEU A 285 -15.94 18.90 23.62
C LEU A 285 -16.08 18.09 22.34
N GLU A 286 -15.92 18.75 21.21
CA GLU A 286 -15.66 18.10 19.92
C GLU A 286 -14.17 18.26 19.62
N VAL A 287 -13.46 17.13 19.50
CA VAL A 287 -11.99 17.16 19.51
C VAL A 287 -11.43 16.61 18.19
N PHE A 288 -10.18 16.95 17.91
CA PHE A 288 -9.39 16.26 16.91
C PHE A 288 -8.31 15.45 17.62
N ASN A 289 -8.46 14.10 17.61
CA ASN A 289 -7.63 13.13 18.33
C ASN A 289 -7.91 13.08 19.84
N ALA A 290 -8.92 12.33 20.23
CA ALA A 290 -9.36 12.19 21.63
C ALA A 290 -8.38 11.36 22.51
N ALA A 291 -7.61 10.43 21.95
CA ALA A 291 -6.79 9.50 22.71
C ALA A 291 -5.83 10.18 23.73
N PRO A 292 -5.03 11.20 23.37
CA PRO A 292 -4.18 11.89 24.35
C PRO A 292 -4.99 12.68 25.41
N LEU A 293 -6.19 13.15 25.07
CA LEU A 293 -7.05 13.86 26.01
C LEU A 293 -7.65 12.90 27.04
N TYR A 294 -8.11 11.72 26.62
CA TYR A 294 -8.53 10.67 27.53
C TYR A 294 -7.38 10.24 28.47
N ALA A 295 -6.17 10.08 27.94
CA ALA A 295 -5.01 9.74 28.76
C ALA A 295 -4.72 10.81 29.84
N LYS A 296 -4.84 12.11 29.49
CA LYS A 296 -4.67 13.23 30.44
C LYS A 296 -5.78 13.24 31.49
N ALA A 297 -7.05 13.09 31.09
CA ALA A 297 -8.17 13.03 32.02
C ALA A 297 -8.00 11.90 33.04
N MET A 298 -7.67 10.69 32.56
CA MET A 298 -7.46 9.52 33.39
C MET A 298 -6.26 9.63 34.33
N ALA A 299 -5.18 10.30 33.92
CA ALA A 299 -4.04 10.58 34.78
C ALA A 299 -4.41 11.49 35.94
N ALA A 300 -5.39 12.39 35.76
CA ALA A 300 -5.94 13.25 36.80
C ALA A 300 -7.07 12.60 37.61
N GLY A 301 -7.44 11.35 37.33
CA GLY A 301 -8.51 10.61 38.02
C GLY A 301 -9.89 10.80 37.42
N GLY A 302 -10.02 11.48 36.28
CA GLY A 302 -11.24 11.65 35.51
C GLY A 302 -11.39 10.62 34.38
N TRP A 303 -12.35 10.85 33.49
CA TRP A 303 -12.67 9.97 32.36
C TRP A 303 -12.75 10.68 31.00
N GLY A 304 -12.64 12.02 30.98
CA GLY A 304 -12.84 12.84 29.78
C GLY A 304 -14.31 12.82 29.31
N SER A 305 -15.24 12.85 30.26
CA SER A 305 -16.67 12.70 30.01
C SER A 305 -17.30 13.82 29.18
N SER A 306 -16.64 14.97 29.07
CA SER A 306 -17.05 16.09 28.23
C SER A 306 -16.81 15.85 26.73
N ILE A 307 -15.96 14.88 26.34
CA ILE A 307 -15.65 14.59 24.95
C ILE A 307 -16.82 13.80 24.32
N VAL A 308 -17.39 14.33 23.25
CA VAL A 308 -18.55 13.74 22.56
C VAL A 308 -18.28 13.37 21.10
N TRP A 309 -17.16 13.83 20.53
CA TRP A 309 -16.81 13.55 19.13
C TRP A 309 -15.30 13.67 18.88
N ASP A 310 -14.77 12.88 17.92
CA ASP A 310 -13.36 12.87 17.51
C ASP A 310 -13.25 12.91 15.98
N GLY A 311 -12.74 14.04 15.46
CA GLY A 311 -12.52 14.25 14.03
C GLY A 311 -11.49 13.34 13.40
N LYS A 312 -10.47 12.88 14.14
CA LYS A 312 -9.47 11.96 13.60
C LYS A 312 -10.05 10.57 13.35
N LEU A 313 -10.90 10.08 14.26
CA LEU A 313 -11.61 8.82 14.05
C LEU A 313 -12.60 8.90 12.89
N ALA A 314 -13.29 10.03 12.77
CA ALA A 314 -14.18 10.30 11.66
C ALA A 314 -13.42 10.28 10.32
N ALA A 315 -12.30 10.98 10.22
CA ALA A 315 -11.43 10.99 9.04
C ALA A 315 -10.97 9.57 8.65
N TYR A 316 -10.58 8.77 9.64
CA TYR A 316 -10.17 7.38 9.41
C TYR A 316 -11.31 6.49 8.90
N LEU A 317 -12.53 6.66 9.38
CA LEU A 317 -13.67 5.90 8.87
C LEU A 317 -13.95 6.25 7.41
N LEU A 318 -13.97 7.54 7.09
CA LEU A 318 -14.28 8.07 5.76
C LEU A 318 -13.20 7.74 4.74
N ASP A 319 -11.92 7.80 5.13
CA ASP A 319 -10.78 7.37 4.30
C ASP A 319 -9.68 6.68 5.11
N ALA A 320 -9.73 5.36 5.17
CA ALA A 320 -8.69 4.56 5.83
C ALA A 320 -7.43 4.34 4.97
N SER A 321 -7.38 4.90 3.76
CA SER A 321 -6.22 4.78 2.86
C SER A 321 -5.17 5.86 3.11
N ALA A 322 -5.55 6.97 3.76
CA ALA A 322 -4.66 8.05 4.10
C ALA A 322 -3.51 7.58 5.02
N SER A 323 -2.32 8.06 4.74
CA SER A 323 -1.13 7.72 5.53
C SER A 323 -1.06 8.47 6.85
N LYS A 324 -1.74 9.62 6.93
CA LYS A 324 -1.83 10.51 8.10
C LYS A 324 -3.15 11.27 8.08
N TYR A 325 -3.58 11.69 9.26
CA TYR A 325 -4.76 12.54 9.44
C TYR A 325 -4.30 13.83 10.10
N GLN A 326 -4.05 14.87 9.30
CA GLN A 326 -3.67 16.20 9.77
C GLN A 326 -4.81 17.19 9.48
N ILE A 327 -5.06 18.11 10.41
CA ILE A 327 -6.15 19.10 10.28
C ILE A 327 -5.96 19.93 8.99
N SER A 328 -4.76 20.40 8.73
CA SER A 328 -4.46 21.23 7.56
C SER A 328 -4.73 20.52 6.22
N GLU A 329 -4.44 19.21 6.14
CA GLU A 329 -4.72 18.39 4.96
C GLU A 329 -6.23 18.14 4.81
N LEU A 330 -6.91 17.87 5.93
CA LEU A 330 -8.36 17.64 5.94
C LEU A 330 -9.14 18.93 5.64
N THR A 331 -8.74 20.08 6.20
CA THR A 331 -9.40 21.37 5.89
C THR A 331 -9.29 21.71 4.41
N ALA A 332 -8.16 21.39 3.78
CA ALA A 332 -7.98 21.58 2.33
C ALA A 332 -8.84 20.61 1.52
N SER A 333 -8.80 19.29 1.83
CA SER A 333 -9.55 18.27 1.08
C SER A 333 -11.06 18.45 1.19
N TYR A 334 -11.55 18.85 2.35
CA TYR A 334 -12.96 19.16 2.59
C TYR A 334 -13.37 20.56 2.13
N ARG A 335 -12.43 21.38 1.65
CA ARG A 335 -12.66 22.80 1.36
C ARG A 335 -13.42 23.46 2.50
N ALA A 336 -12.88 23.29 3.72
CA ALA A 336 -13.53 23.79 4.90
C ALA A 336 -13.49 25.32 4.93
N ALA A 337 -14.65 25.96 4.99
CA ALA A 337 -14.78 27.41 5.05
C ALA A 337 -14.23 27.93 6.38
N ALA A 338 -13.49 29.03 6.34
CA ALA A 338 -13.05 29.70 7.54
C ALA A 338 -14.11 30.68 8.05
N ALA A 339 -14.45 30.59 9.32
CA ALA A 339 -15.32 31.60 9.97
C ALA A 339 -14.53 32.85 10.39
N PHE A 340 -13.22 32.68 10.66
CA PHE A 340 -12.29 33.73 11.06
C PHE A 340 -10.86 33.32 10.72
N THR A 341 -9.91 34.22 10.84
CA THR A 341 -8.47 33.96 10.72
C THR A 341 -7.79 34.00 12.10
N CYS A 342 -6.71 33.22 12.26
CA CYS A 342 -5.88 33.27 13.47
C CYS A 342 -4.41 32.95 13.08
N ALA A 343 -3.51 33.92 13.26
CA ALA A 343 -2.12 33.76 12.85
C ALA A 343 -1.39 32.64 13.63
N ASP A 344 -1.68 32.50 14.93
CA ASP A 344 -1.05 31.49 15.80
C ASP A 344 -1.63 30.10 15.60
N TYR A 345 -2.90 29.99 15.18
CA TYR A 345 -3.65 28.74 14.98
C TYR A 345 -4.41 28.78 13.63
N PRO A 346 -3.72 28.63 12.50
CA PRO A 346 -4.27 28.89 11.16
C PRO A 346 -5.46 28.01 10.78
N ASP A 347 -5.58 26.83 11.39
CA ASP A 347 -6.69 25.90 11.14
C ASP A 347 -7.92 26.15 12.05
N ALA A 348 -7.79 27.00 13.09
CA ALA A 348 -8.81 27.19 14.12
C ALA A 348 -10.16 27.61 13.54
N GLY A 349 -10.16 28.59 12.64
CA GLY A 349 -11.38 29.12 12.02
C GLY A 349 -12.11 28.14 11.08
N ARG A 350 -11.46 27.03 10.70
CA ARG A 350 -11.98 26.02 9.78
C ARG A 350 -12.53 24.78 10.49
N LEU A 351 -12.26 24.60 11.78
CA LEU A 351 -12.63 23.39 12.52
C LEU A 351 -14.15 23.14 12.53
N ALA A 352 -14.95 24.17 12.71
CA ALA A 352 -16.40 24.05 12.81
C ALA A 352 -17.00 23.49 11.51
N ASP A 353 -16.63 24.05 10.37
CA ASP A 353 -17.09 23.62 9.06
C ASP A 353 -16.55 22.22 8.69
N LEU A 354 -15.26 21.95 8.99
CA LEU A 354 -14.67 20.63 8.81
C LEU A 354 -15.46 19.56 9.58
N PHE A 355 -15.69 19.76 10.86
CA PHE A 355 -16.40 18.80 11.69
C PHE A 355 -17.86 18.63 11.25
N CYS A 356 -18.52 19.70 10.84
CA CYS A 356 -19.86 19.64 10.29
C CYS A 356 -19.93 18.79 9.02
N LYS A 357 -19.02 19.01 8.08
CA LYS A 357 -18.92 18.25 6.82
C LYS A 357 -18.63 16.77 7.06
N MET A 358 -17.67 16.46 7.94
CA MET A 358 -17.35 15.07 8.26
C MET A 358 -18.51 14.34 8.93
N LYS A 359 -19.25 14.98 9.85
CA LYS A 359 -20.47 14.41 10.45
C LYS A 359 -21.54 14.14 9.39
N ALA A 360 -21.77 15.10 8.49
CA ALA A 360 -22.72 14.93 7.40
C ALA A 360 -22.34 13.77 6.47
N GLU A 361 -21.05 13.59 6.19
CA GLU A 361 -20.55 12.50 5.34
C GLU A 361 -20.67 11.15 6.02
N ILE A 362 -20.35 11.02 7.33
CA ILE A 362 -20.58 9.79 8.11
C ILE A 362 -22.06 9.39 8.01
N THR A 363 -22.97 10.35 8.19
CA THR A 363 -24.40 10.11 8.07
C THR A 363 -24.80 9.69 6.65
N ALA A 364 -24.31 10.39 5.63
CA ALA A 364 -24.54 10.04 4.23
C ALA A 364 -23.99 8.66 3.86
N CYS A 365 -22.89 8.25 4.48
CA CYS A 365 -22.32 6.92 4.36
C CYS A 365 -23.08 5.85 5.17
N GLY A 366 -23.95 6.22 6.10
CA GLY A 366 -24.65 5.31 7.01
C GLY A 366 -23.72 4.65 8.03
N GLU A 367 -22.65 5.32 8.42
CA GLU A 367 -21.66 4.85 9.40
C GLU A 367 -21.88 5.41 10.82
N ASP A 368 -23.00 6.10 11.08
CA ASP A 368 -23.32 6.70 12.39
C ASP A 368 -23.30 5.69 13.54
N SER A 369 -23.94 4.53 13.37
CA SER A 369 -23.95 3.48 14.40
C SER A 369 -22.54 2.93 14.63
N LEU A 370 -21.77 2.68 13.57
CA LEU A 370 -20.38 2.23 13.67
C LEU A 370 -19.53 3.25 14.43
N TYR A 371 -19.67 4.54 14.09
CA TYR A 371 -18.92 5.61 14.75
C TYR A 371 -19.32 5.74 16.22
N ASN A 372 -20.62 5.93 16.52
CA ASN A 372 -21.09 6.29 17.85
C ASN A 372 -21.12 5.11 18.83
N GLU A 373 -21.35 3.88 18.36
CA GLU A 373 -21.53 2.72 19.23
C GLU A 373 -20.27 1.85 19.34
N ILE A 374 -19.34 1.96 18.40
CA ILE A 374 -18.13 1.12 18.35
C ILE A 374 -16.86 1.97 18.40
N GLU A 375 -16.58 2.78 17.36
CA GLU A 375 -15.26 3.42 17.21
C GLU A 375 -14.99 4.49 18.27
N PHE A 376 -15.94 5.38 18.47
CA PHE A 376 -15.74 6.47 19.43
C PHE A 376 -15.64 5.98 20.89
N PRO A 377 -16.53 5.09 21.40
CA PRO A 377 -16.37 4.54 22.75
C PRO A 377 -15.10 3.71 22.93
N LEU A 378 -14.64 3.02 21.86
CA LEU A 378 -13.41 2.23 21.91
C LEU A 378 -12.18 3.09 22.19
N ALA A 379 -12.12 4.34 21.72
CA ALA A 379 -11.00 5.24 21.99
C ALA A 379 -10.73 5.43 23.49
N GLN A 380 -11.78 5.60 24.27
CA GLN A 380 -11.68 5.72 25.74
C GLN A 380 -11.18 4.41 26.37
N VAL A 381 -11.69 3.26 25.93
CA VAL A 381 -11.24 1.95 26.40
C VAL A 381 -9.76 1.72 26.13
N LEU A 382 -9.29 2.07 24.91
CA LEU A 382 -7.88 1.92 24.54
C LEU A 382 -6.96 2.87 25.32
N ALA A 383 -7.41 4.06 25.64
CA ALA A 383 -6.68 4.98 26.51
C ALA A 383 -6.55 4.42 27.93
N ASP A 384 -7.61 3.81 28.47
CA ASP A 384 -7.55 3.14 29.79
C ASP A 384 -6.66 1.89 29.77
N MET A 385 -6.70 1.10 28.70
CA MET A 385 -5.78 -0.04 28.51
C MET A 385 -4.32 0.42 28.50
N THR A 386 -4.00 1.49 27.75
CA THR A 386 -2.67 2.10 27.71
C THR A 386 -2.24 2.56 29.11
N ARG A 387 -3.11 3.28 29.83
CA ARG A 387 -2.86 3.75 31.19
C ARG A 387 -2.65 2.61 32.18
N THR A 388 -3.49 1.59 32.10
CA THR A 388 -3.40 0.43 33.00
C THR A 388 -2.13 -0.37 32.77
N GLY A 389 -1.72 -0.55 31.53
CA GLY A 389 -0.54 -1.34 31.17
C GLY A 389 -0.60 -2.80 31.63
N VAL A 390 0.45 -3.54 31.35
CA VAL A 390 0.59 -4.96 31.71
C VAL A 390 1.78 -5.15 32.64
N LEU A 391 1.56 -5.77 33.81
CA LEU A 391 2.61 -6.05 34.78
C LEU A 391 3.56 -7.12 34.25
N VAL A 392 4.87 -6.93 34.45
CA VAL A 392 5.90 -7.87 34.00
C VAL A 392 6.88 -8.22 35.12
N ASP A 393 7.39 -9.45 35.06
CA ASP A 393 8.51 -9.90 35.90
C ASP A 393 9.83 -9.43 35.28
N LYS A 394 10.28 -8.26 35.70
CA LYS A 394 11.52 -7.63 35.21
C LYS A 394 12.73 -8.52 35.43
N ASP A 395 12.89 -9.10 36.62
CA ASP A 395 14.03 -9.93 36.99
C ASP A 395 14.05 -11.21 36.17
N GLY A 396 12.88 -11.80 35.93
CA GLY A 396 12.71 -12.94 35.03
C GLY A 396 13.10 -12.66 33.60
N ILE A 397 12.71 -11.49 33.06
CA ILE A 397 13.13 -11.06 31.70
C ILE A 397 14.65 -10.84 31.63
N GLU A 398 15.28 -10.25 32.65
CA GLU A 398 16.73 -10.07 32.71
C GLU A 398 17.47 -11.41 32.72
N GLN A 399 17.03 -12.37 33.55
CA GLN A 399 17.59 -13.71 33.61
C GLN A 399 17.41 -14.46 32.29
N PHE A 400 16.26 -14.35 31.66
CA PHE A 400 16.00 -14.92 30.35
C PHE A 400 16.96 -14.33 29.31
N GLY A 401 17.23 -13.02 29.36
CA GLY A 401 18.20 -12.34 28.51
C GLY A 401 19.63 -12.89 28.69
N VAL A 402 20.05 -13.21 29.90
CA VAL A 402 21.35 -13.86 30.16
C VAL A 402 21.41 -15.22 29.47
N LYS A 403 20.39 -16.07 29.68
CA LYS A 403 20.29 -17.39 29.03
C LYS A 403 20.36 -17.26 27.50
N LEU A 404 19.60 -16.34 26.93
CA LEU A 404 19.52 -16.14 25.48
C LEU A 404 20.86 -15.68 24.88
N ARG A 405 21.59 -14.82 25.59
CA ARG A 405 22.94 -14.40 25.15
C ARG A 405 23.95 -15.55 25.15
N THR A 406 23.87 -16.44 26.14
CA THR A 406 24.69 -17.66 26.18
C THR A 406 24.41 -18.56 24.97
N GLU A 407 23.14 -18.76 24.62
CA GLU A 407 22.76 -19.53 23.42
C GLU A 407 23.22 -18.85 22.13
N LEU A 408 23.13 -17.51 22.04
CA LEU A 408 23.63 -16.73 20.93
C LEU A 408 25.13 -16.92 20.72
N GLU A 409 25.92 -16.88 21.79
CA GLU A 409 27.37 -17.07 21.74
C GLU A 409 27.74 -18.48 21.26
N GLN A 410 27.00 -19.50 21.68
CA GLN A 410 27.21 -20.87 21.23
C GLN A 410 26.92 -21.03 19.73
N VAL A 411 25.78 -20.50 19.27
CA VAL A 411 25.43 -20.53 17.84
C VAL A 411 26.45 -19.75 17.00
N LEU A 412 26.85 -18.57 17.45
CA LEU A 412 27.85 -17.76 16.76
C LEU A 412 29.21 -18.49 16.67
N THR A 413 29.60 -19.20 17.72
CA THR A 413 30.81 -20.02 17.74
C THR A 413 30.76 -21.12 16.68
N ARG A 414 29.61 -21.82 16.54
CA ARG A 414 29.44 -22.83 15.48
C ARG A 414 29.53 -22.19 14.09
N ILE A 415 28.85 -21.07 13.87
CA ILE A 415 28.92 -20.32 12.60
C ILE A 415 30.36 -19.92 12.28
N HIS A 416 31.15 -19.43 13.25
CA HIS A 416 32.55 -19.08 13.05
C HIS A 416 33.44 -20.30 12.72
N MET A 417 33.16 -21.46 13.32
CA MET A 417 33.84 -22.71 13.01
C MET A 417 33.54 -23.16 11.57
N GLU A 418 32.26 -23.15 11.18
CA GLU A 418 31.84 -23.58 9.84
C GLU A 418 32.34 -22.65 8.73
N THR A 419 32.33 -21.34 8.98
CA THR A 419 32.84 -20.35 8.01
C THR A 419 34.35 -20.19 8.00
N GLY A 420 35.04 -20.74 9.01
CA GLY A 420 36.51 -20.56 9.17
C GLY A 420 36.91 -19.11 9.49
N SER A 421 35.98 -18.24 9.87
CA SER A 421 36.24 -16.81 10.08
C SER A 421 35.58 -16.28 11.36
N ALA A 422 36.42 -15.95 12.35
CA ALA A 422 35.97 -15.33 13.60
C ALA A 422 35.41 -13.89 13.43
N SER A 423 35.64 -13.26 12.27
CA SER A 423 35.13 -11.92 11.95
C SER A 423 33.85 -11.96 11.10
N PHE A 424 33.33 -13.13 10.78
CA PHE A 424 32.09 -13.26 10.00
C PHE A 424 30.88 -12.78 10.80
N ASN A 425 30.11 -11.87 10.20
CA ASN A 425 28.90 -11.32 10.82
C ASN A 425 27.63 -11.88 10.15
N PRO A 426 26.88 -12.79 10.80
CA PRO A 426 25.66 -13.38 10.27
C PRO A 426 24.53 -12.35 10.01
N ASN A 427 24.61 -11.16 10.61
CA ASN A 427 23.66 -10.06 10.39
C ASN A 427 24.03 -9.17 9.19
N SER A 428 25.21 -9.36 8.57
CA SER A 428 25.59 -8.61 7.38
C SER A 428 25.07 -9.29 6.11
N PRO A 429 24.06 -8.72 5.41
CA PRO A 429 23.53 -9.33 4.18
C PRO A 429 24.61 -9.53 3.11
N LYS A 430 25.60 -8.63 3.07
CA LYS A 430 26.71 -8.71 2.11
C LYS A 430 27.62 -9.90 2.41
N GLN A 431 28.15 -9.99 3.63
CA GLN A 431 29.05 -11.11 4.02
C GLN A 431 28.34 -12.46 3.90
N LEU A 432 27.04 -12.48 4.30
CA LEU A 432 26.24 -13.69 4.21
C LEU A 432 26.00 -14.11 2.75
N GLY A 433 25.68 -13.17 1.87
CA GLY A 433 25.52 -13.45 0.43
C GLY A 433 26.80 -13.98 -0.22
N GLU A 434 27.95 -13.35 0.08
CA GLU A 434 29.27 -13.79 -0.40
C GLU A 434 29.60 -15.20 0.12
N MET A 435 29.34 -15.50 1.40
CA MET A 435 29.61 -16.81 1.99
C MET A 435 28.71 -17.90 1.38
N LEU A 436 27.39 -17.72 1.38
CA LEU A 436 26.47 -18.75 0.94
C LEU A 436 26.51 -19.00 -0.57
N PHE A 437 26.56 -17.93 -1.36
CA PHE A 437 26.36 -18.04 -2.81
C PHE A 437 27.66 -18.03 -3.61
N ASP A 438 28.65 -17.23 -3.19
CA ASP A 438 29.92 -17.13 -3.93
C ASP A 438 30.97 -18.13 -3.41
N THR A 439 31.03 -18.40 -2.08
CA THR A 439 32.01 -19.32 -1.49
C THR A 439 31.50 -20.75 -1.45
N MET A 440 30.28 -20.97 -0.92
CA MET A 440 29.70 -22.33 -0.80
C MET A 440 28.96 -22.77 -2.06
N GLY A 441 28.65 -21.85 -3.00
CA GLY A 441 27.98 -22.18 -4.26
C GLY A 441 26.53 -22.66 -4.08
N LEU A 442 25.84 -22.24 -3.02
CA LEU A 442 24.45 -22.65 -2.78
C LEU A 442 23.50 -22.04 -3.83
N PRO A 443 22.33 -22.65 -4.07
CA PRO A 443 21.34 -22.10 -4.96
C PRO A 443 20.92 -20.69 -4.52
N HIS A 444 21.08 -19.70 -5.39
CA HIS A 444 20.74 -18.31 -5.08
C HIS A 444 19.34 -17.95 -5.63
N GLY A 445 18.63 -17.10 -4.90
CA GLY A 445 17.35 -16.52 -5.31
C GLY A 445 17.53 -15.21 -6.07
N LYS A 446 16.73 -14.18 -5.71
CA LYS A 446 16.74 -12.86 -6.36
C LYS A 446 18.01 -12.08 -6.07
N LYS A 447 18.58 -11.44 -7.09
CA LYS A 447 19.67 -10.48 -6.92
C LYS A 447 19.10 -9.10 -6.61
N THR A 448 19.59 -8.48 -5.54
CA THR A 448 19.24 -7.11 -5.13
C THR A 448 20.34 -6.14 -5.56
N GLN A 449 20.13 -4.84 -5.41
CA GLN A 449 21.17 -3.82 -5.67
C GLN A 449 22.42 -3.98 -4.77
N ARG A 450 22.28 -4.65 -3.62
CA ARG A 450 23.34 -4.86 -2.63
C ARG A 450 23.95 -6.26 -2.67
N GLY A 451 23.63 -7.07 -3.68
CA GLY A 451 24.07 -8.47 -3.81
C GLY A 451 22.88 -9.45 -3.80
N TRP A 452 23.14 -10.71 -3.53
CA TRP A 452 22.12 -11.74 -3.42
C TRP A 452 21.21 -11.51 -2.22
N SER A 453 19.90 -11.79 -2.38
CA SER A 453 18.98 -11.72 -1.26
C SER A 453 19.32 -12.77 -0.21
N THR A 454 19.36 -12.35 1.04
CA THR A 454 19.51 -13.19 2.23
C THR A 454 18.32 -12.97 3.18
N ASP A 455 17.14 -12.73 2.59
CA ASP A 455 15.90 -12.60 3.34
C ASP A 455 15.45 -13.95 3.95
N ALA A 456 14.48 -13.88 4.85
CA ALA A 456 14.00 -15.06 5.56
C ALA A 456 13.48 -16.15 4.61
N GLU A 457 12.80 -15.78 3.51
CA GLU A 457 12.27 -16.73 2.52
C GLU A 457 13.39 -17.47 1.81
N THR A 458 14.45 -16.74 1.40
CA THR A 458 15.63 -17.34 0.74
C THR A 458 16.37 -18.28 1.68
N LEU A 459 16.62 -17.86 2.92
CA LEU A 459 17.34 -18.70 3.90
C LEU A 459 16.49 -19.91 4.30
N GLU A 460 15.19 -19.76 4.48
CA GLU A 460 14.29 -20.87 4.81
C GLU A 460 14.29 -21.97 3.73
N SER A 461 14.39 -21.56 2.45
CA SER A 461 14.49 -22.51 1.33
C SER A 461 15.82 -23.30 1.32
N LEU A 462 16.81 -22.85 2.09
CA LEU A 462 18.14 -23.45 2.21
C LEU A 462 18.38 -24.05 3.61
N ARG A 463 17.32 -24.23 4.41
CA ARG A 463 17.40 -24.70 5.81
C ARG A 463 18.13 -26.05 5.98
N ASP A 464 18.10 -26.91 4.97
CA ASP A 464 18.75 -28.23 5.01
C ASP A 464 20.28 -28.15 5.11
N TYR A 465 20.87 -26.97 4.88
CA TYR A 465 22.31 -26.75 5.06
C TYR A 465 22.60 -26.34 6.50
N PRO A 466 23.51 -27.04 7.23
CA PRO A 466 23.79 -26.78 8.66
C PRO A 466 24.10 -25.31 8.98
N LEU A 467 24.99 -24.68 8.18
CA LEU A 467 25.32 -23.27 8.36
C LEU A 467 24.09 -22.35 8.23
N VAL A 468 23.17 -22.66 7.31
CA VAL A 468 21.96 -21.86 7.12
C VAL A 468 20.99 -22.02 8.30
N GLU A 469 20.85 -23.24 8.82
CA GLU A 469 20.06 -23.50 10.03
C GLU A 469 20.62 -22.73 11.23
N ASP A 470 21.93 -22.74 11.46
CA ASP A 470 22.59 -21.97 12.52
C ASP A 470 22.41 -20.45 12.31
N ILE A 471 22.48 -19.94 11.07
CA ILE A 471 22.23 -18.53 10.78
C ILE A 471 20.77 -18.14 11.05
N LEU A 472 19.81 -18.98 10.67
CA LEU A 472 18.38 -18.75 10.98
C LEU A 472 18.15 -18.72 12.48
N GLN A 473 18.74 -19.66 13.22
CA GLN A 473 18.67 -19.71 14.68
C GLN A 473 19.31 -18.47 15.32
N TYR A 474 20.51 -18.09 14.89
CA TYR A 474 21.19 -16.89 15.37
C TYR A 474 20.33 -15.63 15.18
N ARG A 475 19.81 -15.43 13.98
CA ARG A 475 18.94 -14.27 13.69
C ARG A 475 17.65 -14.26 14.50
N ALA A 476 17.05 -15.42 14.72
CA ALA A 476 15.87 -15.55 15.57
C ALA A 476 16.18 -15.16 17.01
N TYR A 477 17.27 -15.67 17.56
CA TYR A 477 17.70 -15.36 18.93
C TYR A 477 18.13 -13.90 19.09
N GLN A 478 18.86 -13.37 18.11
CA GLN A 478 19.28 -11.97 18.10
C GLN A 478 18.07 -11.03 18.09
N LYS A 479 17.07 -11.32 17.27
CA LYS A 479 15.80 -10.57 17.23
C LYS A 479 15.06 -10.67 18.56
N LEU A 480 15.01 -11.88 19.15
CA LEU A 480 14.36 -12.09 20.44
C LEU A 480 15.05 -11.28 21.55
N ASN A 481 16.38 -11.27 21.58
CA ASN A 481 17.14 -10.50 22.56
C ASN A 481 16.96 -8.99 22.38
N SER A 482 17.23 -8.47 21.17
CA SER A 482 17.25 -7.03 20.95
C SER A 482 15.85 -6.40 21.01
N THR A 483 14.85 -7.05 20.41
CA THR A 483 13.49 -6.49 20.32
C THR A 483 12.68 -6.75 21.57
N TYR A 484 12.73 -7.97 22.11
CA TYR A 484 11.82 -8.36 23.19
C TYR A 484 12.48 -8.34 24.56
N VAL A 485 13.75 -8.73 24.72
CA VAL A 485 14.39 -8.61 26.02
C VAL A 485 14.82 -7.15 26.28
N GLU A 486 15.76 -6.66 25.48
CA GLU A 486 16.30 -5.29 25.69
C GLU A 486 15.24 -4.22 25.42
N GLY A 487 14.38 -4.45 24.39
CA GLY A 487 13.31 -3.52 24.05
C GLY A 487 12.26 -3.39 25.16
N LEU A 488 11.81 -4.50 25.76
CA LEU A 488 10.82 -4.47 26.84
C LEU A 488 11.43 -3.88 28.11
N LEU A 489 12.65 -4.28 28.50
CA LEU A 489 13.32 -3.76 29.70
C LEU A 489 13.47 -2.21 29.69
N LYS A 490 13.60 -1.59 28.52
CA LYS A 490 13.72 -0.13 28.38
C LYS A 490 12.42 0.63 28.61
N VAL A 491 11.28 -0.05 28.46
CA VAL A 491 9.95 0.58 28.48
C VAL A 491 9.11 0.16 29.69
N ILE A 492 9.69 -0.60 30.61
CA ILE A 492 9.05 -0.90 31.91
C ILE A 492 8.97 0.38 32.71
N GLY A 493 7.77 0.80 33.10
CA GLY A 493 7.52 1.94 33.95
C GLY A 493 8.00 1.73 35.40
N GLU A 494 8.00 2.79 36.19
CA GLU A 494 8.33 2.75 37.63
C GLU A 494 7.36 1.86 38.42
N ASP A 495 6.16 1.68 37.93
CA ASP A 495 5.11 0.80 38.47
C ASP A 495 5.31 -0.69 38.10
N GLY A 496 6.37 -1.02 37.38
CA GLY A 496 6.68 -2.37 36.91
C GLY A 496 5.82 -2.84 35.71
N ARG A 497 5.13 -1.91 35.05
CA ARG A 497 4.25 -2.21 33.93
C ARG A 497 4.79 -1.71 32.60
N ILE A 498 4.32 -2.33 31.54
CA ILE A 498 4.54 -1.88 30.17
C ILE A 498 3.25 -1.23 29.68
N HIS A 499 3.35 0.04 29.26
CA HIS A 499 2.26 0.86 28.75
C HIS A 499 2.37 0.97 27.23
N SER A 500 1.80 -0.01 26.52
CA SER A 500 1.75 0.01 25.07
C SER A 500 0.68 0.98 24.56
N THR A 501 0.96 1.67 23.48
CA THR A 501 -0.05 2.47 22.78
C THR A 501 -0.86 1.58 21.85
N PHE A 502 -2.19 1.68 21.90
CA PHE A 502 -3.09 0.99 21.00
C PHE A 502 -3.72 1.98 20.02
N ASN A 503 -3.47 1.80 18.71
CA ASN A 503 -3.89 2.71 17.66
C ASN A 503 -5.11 2.15 16.91
N GLN A 504 -6.14 3.00 16.72
CA GLN A 504 -7.33 2.67 15.93
C GLN A 504 -7.20 3.07 14.44
N THR A 505 -6.35 4.04 14.12
CA THR A 505 -6.37 4.75 12.84
C THR A 505 -5.24 4.37 11.88
N GLU A 506 -4.49 3.28 12.16
CA GLU A 506 -3.34 2.90 11.32
C GLU A 506 -3.64 1.77 10.34
N ALA A 507 -4.45 0.80 10.74
CA ALA A 507 -4.73 -0.36 9.89
C ALA A 507 -5.92 -0.11 8.98
N ARG A 508 -5.74 -0.20 7.66
CA ARG A 508 -6.83 -0.07 6.67
C ARG A 508 -7.98 -1.04 6.89
N THR A 509 -7.73 -2.18 7.52
CA THR A 509 -8.71 -3.24 7.76
C THR A 509 -9.64 -2.97 8.94
N GLY A 510 -9.41 -1.95 9.75
CA GLY A 510 -10.12 -1.74 11.03
C GLY A 510 -9.52 -2.52 12.21
N ARG A 511 -8.41 -3.23 12.02
CA ARG A 511 -7.69 -3.85 13.13
C ARG A 511 -6.97 -2.79 13.96
N LEU A 512 -6.81 -3.06 15.26
CA LEU A 512 -5.95 -2.26 16.12
C LEU A 512 -4.49 -2.57 15.83
N SER A 513 -3.61 -1.60 15.97
CA SER A 513 -2.17 -1.81 16.07
C SER A 513 -1.67 -1.49 17.48
N SER A 514 -0.52 -2.06 17.84
CA SER A 514 0.14 -1.82 19.12
C SER A 514 1.55 -1.31 18.86
N ASP A 515 1.95 -0.24 19.57
CA ASP A 515 3.24 0.40 19.40
C ASP A 515 3.82 0.86 20.75
N ASN A 516 5.14 1.06 20.80
CA ASN A 516 5.90 1.54 21.94
C ASN A 516 5.67 0.83 23.29
N PRO A 517 5.80 -0.52 23.38
CA PRO A 517 6.25 -1.49 22.39
C PRO A 517 5.09 -2.18 21.65
N ASN A 518 5.37 -2.82 20.50
CA ASN A 518 4.38 -3.66 19.84
C ASN A 518 4.22 -5.01 20.60
N LEU A 519 3.17 -5.13 21.39
CA LEU A 519 2.85 -6.35 22.14
C LEU A 519 2.15 -7.44 21.31
N GLN A 520 1.62 -7.10 20.11
CA GLN A 520 0.92 -8.06 19.25
C GLN A 520 1.88 -9.01 18.53
N ASN A 521 3.17 -8.69 18.50
CA ASN A 521 4.19 -9.48 17.79
C ASN A 521 5.06 -10.34 18.70
N ILE A 522 4.69 -10.52 19.96
CA ILE A 522 5.42 -11.41 20.89
C ILE A 522 5.40 -12.84 20.35
N PRO A 523 6.56 -13.48 20.14
CA PRO A 523 6.64 -14.80 19.52
C PRO A 523 5.90 -15.87 20.33
N ILE A 524 5.24 -16.80 19.62
CA ILE A 524 4.53 -17.93 20.24
C ILE A 524 4.96 -19.29 19.66
N ARG A 525 5.53 -19.30 18.43
CA ARG A 525 5.79 -20.55 17.71
C ARG A 525 7.12 -21.22 18.08
N THR A 526 8.09 -20.47 18.56
CA THR A 526 9.38 -20.99 19.00
C THR A 526 9.36 -21.25 20.48
N GLU A 527 10.07 -22.26 20.95
CA GLU A 527 10.14 -22.63 22.37
C GLU A 527 10.63 -21.46 23.24
N LEU A 528 11.75 -20.82 22.85
CA LEU A 528 12.26 -19.65 23.58
C LEU A 528 11.34 -18.44 23.49
N GLY A 529 10.69 -18.23 22.35
CA GLY A 529 9.72 -17.14 22.19
C GLY A 529 8.50 -17.31 23.09
N SER A 530 8.00 -18.55 23.24
CA SER A 530 6.87 -18.84 24.12
C SER A 530 7.21 -18.66 25.60
N GLN A 531 8.45 -18.93 26.01
CA GLN A 531 8.91 -18.71 27.39
C GLN A 531 8.81 -17.23 27.80
N LEU A 532 9.02 -16.28 26.87
CA LEU A 532 8.92 -14.85 27.15
C LEU A 532 7.54 -14.45 27.68
N ARG A 533 6.49 -15.13 27.22
CA ARG A 533 5.11 -14.84 27.66
C ARG A 533 4.88 -15.14 29.14
N ALA A 534 5.63 -16.03 29.76
CA ALA A 534 5.53 -16.36 31.18
C ALA A 534 5.90 -15.18 32.09
N TYR A 535 6.64 -14.19 31.56
CA TYR A 535 7.03 -13.00 32.32
C TYR A 535 5.99 -11.88 32.30
N PHE A 536 4.89 -12.03 31.55
CA PHE A 536 3.71 -11.19 31.71
C PHE A 536 2.85 -11.77 32.81
N ILE A 537 2.73 -11.06 33.92
CA ILE A 537 2.18 -11.61 35.17
C ILE A 537 0.96 -10.82 35.63
N ALA A 538 0.13 -11.45 36.43
CA ALA A 538 -0.99 -10.78 37.09
C ALA A 538 -0.53 -10.06 38.37
N LYS A 539 -1.23 -8.98 38.73
CA LYS A 539 -1.09 -8.36 40.05
C LYS A 539 -1.41 -9.39 41.15
N PRO A 540 -0.73 -9.35 42.34
CA PRO A 540 -1.06 -10.21 43.45
C PRO A 540 -2.56 -10.19 43.77
N GLY A 541 -3.16 -11.37 43.91
CA GLY A 541 -4.60 -11.55 44.12
C GLY A 541 -5.47 -11.47 42.87
N CYS A 542 -4.87 -11.28 41.68
CA CYS A 542 -5.54 -11.30 40.38
C CYS A 542 -5.04 -12.45 39.51
N VAL A 543 -5.73 -12.70 38.41
CA VAL A 543 -5.35 -13.65 37.35
C VAL A 543 -5.36 -12.98 36.01
N LEU A 544 -4.54 -13.48 35.09
CA LEU A 544 -4.68 -13.13 33.66
C LEU A 544 -5.80 -13.99 33.07
N VAL A 545 -6.69 -13.35 32.31
CA VAL A 545 -7.74 -14.03 31.57
C VAL A 545 -7.42 -13.88 30.10
N ASP A 546 -7.26 -15.01 29.39
CA ASP A 546 -7.10 -15.07 27.95
C ASP A 546 -8.41 -15.56 27.32
N ALA A 547 -8.98 -14.76 26.44
CA ALA A 547 -10.21 -15.08 25.73
C ALA A 547 -10.04 -14.77 24.25
N ASP A 548 -10.21 -15.79 23.40
CA ASP A 548 -10.12 -15.69 21.94
C ASP A 548 -11.35 -16.27 21.24
N TYR A 549 -11.74 -15.64 20.17
CA TYR A 549 -12.83 -16.14 19.33
C TYR A 549 -12.36 -17.30 18.46
N SER A 550 -12.93 -18.48 18.66
CA SER A 550 -12.62 -19.65 17.83
C SER A 550 -13.03 -19.44 16.38
N GLN A 551 -12.06 -19.27 15.49
CA GLN A 551 -12.24 -19.21 14.03
C GLN A 551 -13.27 -18.15 13.58
N ILE A 552 -13.27 -16.99 14.22
CA ILE A 552 -14.29 -15.93 14.01
C ILE A 552 -14.48 -15.56 12.55
N GLU A 553 -13.40 -15.44 11.78
CA GLU A 553 -13.44 -15.03 10.38
C GLU A 553 -14.19 -16.05 9.50
N LEU A 554 -14.00 -17.35 9.72
CA LEU A 554 -14.73 -18.41 9.01
C LEU A 554 -16.21 -18.48 9.45
N ARG A 555 -16.51 -18.19 10.72
CA ARG A 555 -17.88 -18.10 11.21
C ARG A 555 -18.62 -16.92 10.59
N ILE A 556 -17.96 -15.76 10.47
CA ILE A 556 -18.48 -14.59 9.79
C ILE A 556 -18.71 -14.90 8.30
N LEU A 557 -17.74 -15.56 7.64
CA LEU A 557 -17.89 -15.98 6.25
C LEU A 557 -19.10 -16.91 6.06
N ALA A 558 -19.26 -17.92 6.91
CA ALA A 558 -20.40 -18.84 6.89
C ALA A 558 -21.74 -18.10 7.11
N HIS A 559 -21.74 -17.08 7.99
CA HIS A 559 -22.93 -16.27 8.26
C HIS A 559 -23.31 -15.40 7.04
N ILE A 560 -22.35 -14.63 6.52
CA ILE A 560 -22.59 -13.69 5.40
C ILE A 560 -22.97 -14.41 4.13
N THR A 561 -22.28 -15.53 3.80
CA THR A 561 -22.56 -16.30 2.59
C THR A 561 -23.82 -17.15 2.71
N GLY A 562 -24.23 -17.48 3.92
CA GLY A 562 -25.32 -18.42 4.18
C GLY A 562 -24.99 -19.84 3.67
N ASP A 563 -23.70 -20.21 3.60
CA ASP A 563 -23.30 -21.54 3.15
C ASP A 563 -23.68 -22.59 4.19
N GLU A 564 -24.61 -23.47 3.81
CA GLU A 564 -25.22 -24.45 4.71
C GLU A 564 -24.20 -25.47 5.24
N HIS A 565 -23.21 -25.83 4.43
CA HIS A 565 -22.18 -26.78 4.84
C HIS A 565 -21.27 -26.19 5.90
N MET A 566 -20.85 -24.93 5.72
CA MET A 566 -20.04 -24.25 6.73
C MET A 566 -20.85 -24.01 8.01
N GLN A 567 -22.09 -23.53 7.89
CA GLN A 567 -22.95 -23.30 9.05
C GLN A 567 -23.20 -24.59 9.83
N GLN A 568 -23.53 -25.70 9.15
CA GLN A 568 -23.78 -26.97 9.80
C GLN A 568 -22.54 -27.53 10.51
N ALA A 569 -21.35 -27.40 9.89
CA ALA A 569 -20.11 -27.82 10.53
C ALA A 569 -19.87 -27.06 11.86
N PHE A 570 -20.12 -25.75 11.88
CA PHE A 570 -20.00 -24.97 13.11
C PHE A 570 -21.08 -25.31 14.15
N LEU A 571 -22.32 -25.51 13.74
CA LEU A 571 -23.43 -25.89 14.63
C LEU A 571 -23.20 -27.26 15.27
N ASN A 572 -22.62 -28.19 14.54
CA ASN A 572 -22.26 -29.53 15.03
C ASN A 572 -20.98 -29.54 15.89
N GLY A 573 -20.29 -28.41 16.03
CA GLY A 573 -19.00 -28.36 16.73
C GLY A 573 -17.86 -29.08 16.01
N GLU A 574 -17.97 -29.29 14.69
CA GLU A 574 -16.96 -29.96 13.90
C GLU A 574 -15.70 -29.09 13.71
N ASP A 575 -14.56 -29.73 13.54
CA ASP A 575 -13.35 -29.05 13.08
C ASP A 575 -13.51 -28.67 11.60
N ILE A 576 -13.80 -27.40 11.34
CA ILE A 576 -14.04 -26.88 9.97
C ILE A 576 -12.88 -27.17 9.02
N HIS A 577 -11.63 -27.17 9.48
CA HIS A 577 -10.48 -27.47 8.62
C HIS A 577 -10.43 -28.97 8.28
N ARG A 578 -10.82 -29.83 9.21
CA ARG A 578 -10.94 -31.27 8.98
C ARG A 578 -12.11 -31.57 8.06
N SER A 579 -13.27 -30.96 8.29
CA SER A 579 -14.46 -31.09 7.44
C SER A 579 -14.18 -30.59 6.01
N THR A 580 -13.50 -29.44 5.88
CA THR A 580 -13.06 -28.92 4.57
C THR A 580 -12.10 -29.89 3.87
N ALA A 581 -11.10 -30.43 4.57
CA ALA A 581 -10.17 -31.41 4.01
C ALA A 581 -10.90 -32.66 3.51
N ALA A 582 -11.78 -33.24 4.33
CA ALA A 582 -12.58 -34.41 3.96
C ALA A 582 -13.32 -34.20 2.63
N LYS A 583 -13.95 -33.04 2.46
CA LYS A 583 -14.71 -32.69 1.24
C LYS A 583 -13.81 -32.43 0.04
N ILE A 584 -12.72 -31.68 0.19
CA ILE A 584 -11.80 -31.35 -0.91
C ILE A 584 -11.11 -32.61 -1.45
N TYR A 585 -10.69 -33.50 -0.55
CA TYR A 585 -9.99 -34.75 -0.92
C TYR A 585 -10.91 -35.93 -1.15
N GLY A 586 -12.22 -35.79 -0.87
CA GLY A 586 -13.22 -36.86 -1.06
C GLY A 586 -13.01 -38.08 -0.15
N ILE A 587 -12.53 -37.83 1.10
CA ILE A 587 -12.24 -38.87 2.10
C ILE A 587 -13.08 -38.68 3.35
N PRO A 588 -13.32 -39.76 4.14
CA PRO A 588 -13.95 -39.62 5.47
C PRO A 588 -13.15 -38.70 6.43
N GLN A 589 -13.85 -38.04 7.36
CA GLN A 589 -13.18 -37.12 8.31
C GLN A 589 -12.14 -37.83 9.19
N GLU A 590 -12.35 -39.11 9.49
CA GLU A 590 -11.46 -39.93 10.29
C GLU A 590 -10.13 -40.22 9.60
N GLU A 591 -10.11 -40.21 8.28
CA GLU A 591 -8.92 -40.44 7.45
C GLU A 591 -8.13 -39.15 7.19
N VAL A 592 -8.64 -37.99 7.62
CA VAL A 592 -7.94 -36.71 7.45
C VAL A 592 -6.74 -36.65 8.38
N THR A 593 -5.54 -36.73 7.78
CA THR A 593 -4.27 -36.59 8.50
C THR A 593 -4.03 -35.15 8.95
N SER A 594 -3.13 -34.97 9.91
CA SER A 594 -2.72 -33.62 10.39
C SER A 594 -2.18 -32.74 9.25
N ARG A 595 -1.51 -33.35 8.25
CA ARG A 595 -0.99 -32.65 7.07
C ARG A 595 -2.14 -32.14 6.18
N LEU A 596 -3.11 -33.00 5.86
CA LEU A 596 -4.28 -32.62 5.06
C LEU A 596 -5.11 -31.53 5.74
N ARG A 597 -5.29 -31.65 7.07
CA ARG A 597 -5.95 -30.61 7.87
C ARG A 597 -5.21 -29.29 7.81
N SER A 598 -3.88 -29.29 7.90
CA SER A 598 -3.05 -28.07 7.79
C SER A 598 -3.14 -27.46 6.40
N SER A 599 -3.14 -28.28 5.34
CA SER A 599 -3.35 -27.80 3.96
C SER A 599 -4.72 -27.15 3.82
N ALA A 600 -5.78 -27.78 4.32
CA ALA A 600 -7.13 -27.21 4.30
C ALA A 600 -7.24 -25.91 5.11
N LYS A 601 -6.51 -25.81 6.24
CA LYS A 601 -6.41 -24.56 7.00
C LYS A 601 -5.80 -23.45 6.14
N ALA A 602 -4.70 -23.71 5.44
CA ALA A 602 -4.06 -22.75 4.55
C ALA A 602 -4.97 -22.36 3.36
N ILE A 603 -5.75 -23.32 2.82
CA ILE A 603 -6.73 -23.06 1.77
C ILE A 603 -7.87 -22.17 2.27
N ASN A 604 -8.48 -22.50 3.42
CA ASN A 604 -9.57 -21.73 4.03
C ASN A 604 -9.16 -20.25 4.23
N PHE A 605 -7.98 -20.01 4.82
CA PHE A 605 -7.48 -18.66 5.01
C PHE A 605 -7.01 -18.01 3.71
N GLY A 606 -6.38 -18.80 2.82
CA GLY A 606 -5.92 -18.31 1.53
C GLY A 606 -7.05 -17.70 0.70
N ILE A 607 -8.19 -18.38 0.66
CA ILE A 607 -9.37 -17.90 -0.08
C ILE A 607 -9.94 -16.63 0.53
N MET A 608 -10.11 -16.60 1.86
CA MET A 608 -10.59 -15.40 2.55
C MET A 608 -9.72 -14.16 2.28
N TYR A 609 -8.40 -14.36 2.18
CA TYR A 609 -7.45 -13.28 1.93
C TYR A 609 -7.14 -13.07 0.44
N GLY A 610 -7.87 -13.70 -0.46
CA GLY A 610 -7.70 -13.53 -1.91
C GLY A 610 -6.38 -14.07 -2.46
N LYS A 611 -5.76 -15.07 -1.80
CA LYS A 611 -4.52 -15.68 -2.29
C LYS A 611 -4.77 -16.46 -3.58
N GLY A 612 -3.97 -16.17 -4.62
CA GLY A 612 -3.95 -16.97 -5.84
C GLY A 612 -3.20 -18.29 -5.70
N ALA A 613 -3.32 -19.16 -6.70
CA ALA A 613 -2.71 -20.50 -6.74
C ALA A 613 -1.17 -20.48 -6.49
N TYR A 614 -0.47 -19.48 -6.98
CA TYR A 614 0.98 -19.34 -6.78
C TYR A 614 1.36 -19.14 -5.30
N SER A 615 0.68 -18.26 -4.59
CA SER A 615 0.96 -18.05 -3.15
C SER A 615 0.54 -19.25 -2.32
N LEU A 616 -0.62 -19.84 -2.65
CA LEU A 616 -1.11 -21.03 -1.96
C LEU A 616 -0.17 -22.24 -2.15
N SER A 617 0.38 -22.43 -3.34
CA SER A 617 1.31 -23.53 -3.63
C SER A 617 2.55 -23.51 -2.72
N LYS A 618 3.06 -22.33 -2.42
CA LYS A 618 4.17 -22.15 -1.47
C LYS A 618 3.77 -22.48 -0.03
N ASP A 619 2.58 -22.05 0.40
CA ASP A 619 2.11 -22.26 1.77
C ASP A 619 1.90 -23.74 2.10
N ILE A 620 1.45 -24.53 1.14
CA ILE A 620 1.12 -25.95 1.35
C ILE A 620 2.16 -26.92 0.73
N GLY A 621 3.21 -26.40 0.10
CA GLY A 621 4.31 -27.19 -0.45
C GLY A 621 3.92 -28.10 -1.62
N VAL A 622 3.07 -27.62 -2.53
CA VAL A 622 2.64 -28.36 -3.74
C VAL A 622 2.93 -27.55 -5.01
N SER A 623 2.73 -28.15 -6.18
CA SER A 623 2.83 -27.43 -7.45
C SER A 623 1.71 -26.38 -7.60
N VAL A 624 1.96 -25.33 -8.40
CA VAL A 624 0.95 -24.29 -8.70
C VAL A 624 -0.31 -24.90 -9.33
N LYS A 625 -0.15 -25.95 -10.15
CA LYS A 625 -1.27 -26.65 -10.78
C LYS A 625 -2.14 -27.39 -9.77
N GLU A 626 -1.54 -28.03 -8.78
CA GLU A 626 -2.26 -28.70 -7.69
C GLU A 626 -2.96 -27.68 -6.79
N ALA A 627 -2.29 -26.56 -6.45
CA ALA A 627 -2.90 -25.49 -5.69
C ALA A 627 -4.11 -24.87 -6.42
N ASP A 628 -4.04 -24.68 -7.73
CA ASP A 628 -5.16 -24.21 -8.55
C ASP A 628 -6.33 -25.21 -8.54
N ALA A 629 -6.04 -26.50 -8.63
CA ALA A 629 -7.05 -27.55 -8.51
C ALA A 629 -7.72 -27.54 -7.13
N PHE A 630 -6.96 -27.32 -6.05
CA PHE A 630 -7.53 -27.20 -4.70
C PHE A 630 -8.43 -25.98 -4.56
N LEU A 631 -8.03 -24.82 -5.09
CA LEU A 631 -8.88 -23.62 -5.10
C LEU A 631 -10.18 -23.85 -5.84
N LYS A 632 -10.14 -24.45 -7.03
CA LYS A 632 -11.33 -24.78 -7.83
C LYS A 632 -12.23 -25.77 -7.10
N ASN A 633 -11.67 -26.83 -6.52
CA ASN A 633 -12.44 -27.81 -5.74
C ASN A 633 -13.10 -27.17 -4.50
N TYR A 634 -12.39 -26.26 -3.82
CA TYR A 634 -12.97 -25.53 -2.69
C TYR A 634 -14.17 -24.68 -3.11
N LEU A 635 -14.01 -23.87 -4.15
CA LEU A 635 -15.10 -23.01 -4.66
C LEU A 635 -16.28 -23.83 -5.20
N ALA A 636 -16.02 -24.99 -5.78
CA ALA A 636 -17.07 -25.93 -6.18
C ALA A 636 -17.77 -26.58 -4.97
N THR A 637 -17.04 -26.83 -3.88
CA THR A 637 -17.59 -27.39 -2.63
C THR A 637 -18.43 -26.38 -1.87
N PHE A 638 -18.06 -25.10 -1.93
CA PHE A 638 -18.72 -23.98 -1.25
C PHE A 638 -19.21 -22.93 -2.27
N PRO A 639 -20.25 -23.25 -3.06
CA PRO A 639 -20.68 -22.39 -4.17
C PRO A 639 -21.23 -21.03 -3.71
N LYS A 640 -21.79 -20.96 -2.48
CA LYS A 640 -22.26 -19.68 -1.92
C LYS A 640 -21.09 -18.76 -1.55
N VAL A 641 -19.94 -19.31 -1.17
CA VAL A 641 -18.70 -18.53 -0.96
C VAL A 641 -18.22 -17.95 -2.28
N SER A 642 -18.16 -18.76 -3.36
CA SER A 642 -17.80 -18.26 -4.70
C SER A 642 -18.74 -17.15 -5.15
N GLY A 643 -20.05 -17.38 -5.07
CA GLY A 643 -21.05 -16.38 -5.45
C GLY A 643 -20.95 -15.08 -4.64
N TYR A 644 -20.63 -15.16 -3.36
CA TYR A 644 -20.38 -13.98 -2.52
C TYR A 644 -19.15 -13.20 -2.97
N MET A 645 -18.05 -13.89 -3.30
CA MET A 645 -16.84 -13.23 -3.81
C MET A 645 -17.10 -12.48 -5.12
N ASP A 646 -17.77 -13.15 -6.08
CA ASP A 646 -18.10 -12.54 -7.37
C ASP A 646 -19.04 -11.33 -7.20
N LYS A 647 -20.04 -11.48 -6.32
CA LYS A 647 -20.95 -10.38 -5.97
C LYS A 647 -20.19 -9.19 -5.35
N THR A 648 -19.32 -9.45 -4.37
CA THR A 648 -18.55 -8.41 -3.68
C THR A 648 -17.67 -7.63 -4.65
N ILE A 649 -17.01 -8.32 -5.60
CA ILE A 649 -16.20 -7.69 -6.65
C ILE A 649 -17.08 -6.84 -7.58
N SER A 650 -18.25 -7.37 -7.97
CA SER A 650 -19.20 -6.64 -8.81
C SER A 650 -19.75 -5.40 -8.09
N ASP A 651 -20.13 -5.55 -6.83
CA ASP A 651 -20.64 -4.45 -6.00
C ASP A 651 -19.59 -3.37 -5.82
N ALA A 652 -18.34 -3.75 -5.53
CA ALA A 652 -17.22 -2.80 -5.44
C ALA A 652 -17.01 -2.01 -6.74
N ARG A 653 -17.10 -2.66 -7.90
CA ARG A 653 -16.98 -1.98 -9.20
C ARG A 653 -18.15 -1.03 -9.48
N ASN A 654 -19.35 -1.36 -9.03
CA ASN A 654 -20.55 -0.58 -9.28
C ASN A 654 -20.73 0.58 -8.29
N CYS A 655 -20.46 0.34 -7.00
CA CYS A 655 -20.69 1.29 -5.91
C CYS A 655 -19.42 2.06 -5.51
N GLY A 656 -18.24 1.59 -5.91
CA GLY A 656 -16.96 2.20 -5.54
C GLY A 656 -16.44 1.80 -4.16
N TYR A 657 -17.18 0.95 -3.41
CA TYR A 657 -16.75 0.50 -2.07
C TYR A 657 -17.28 -0.90 -1.73
N VAL A 658 -16.68 -1.50 -0.72
CA VAL A 658 -17.21 -2.68 -0.01
C VAL A 658 -17.50 -2.32 1.44
N SER A 659 -18.39 -3.07 2.09
CA SER A 659 -18.72 -2.84 3.50
C SER A 659 -18.63 -4.12 4.34
N THR A 660 -18.28 -3.96 5.61
CA THR A 660 -18.32 -5.04 6.60
C THR A 660 -19.74 -5.23 7.15
N LEU A 661 -19.92 -6.26 7.98
CA LEU A 661 -21.20 -6.56 8.63
C LEU A 661 -21.75 -5.38 9.47
N PHE A 662 -20.87 -4.60 10.08
CA PHE A 662 -21.23 -3.42 10.89
C PHE A 662 -21.19 -2.11 10.10
N GLY A 663 -21.18 -2.17 8.77
CA GLY A 663 -21.29 -1.00 7.91
C GLY A 663 -19.98 -0.27 7.60
N ARG A 664 -18.83 -0.69 8.14
CA ARG A 664 -17.54 -0.07 7.80
C ARG A 664 -17.27 -0.18 6.31
N ARG A 665 -17.07 0.94 5.64
CA ARG A 665 -16.81 1.01 4.21
C ARG A 665 -15.31 1.00 3.89
N ARG A 666 -14.99 0.51 2.71
CA ARG A 666 -13.63 0.57 2.11
C ARG A 666 -13.76 0.80 0.60
N SER A 667 -13.28 1.95 0.15
CA SER A 667 -13.24 2.38 -1.25
C SER A 667 -12.13 1.69 -2.03
#